data_cced0a6c11de3e40010c41743c1fd422
#
_entry.id   cced0a6c11de3e40010c41743c1fd422
#
_cell.length_a   1.000
_cell.length_b   1.000
_cell.length_c   1.000
_cell.angle_alpha   90.00
_cell.angle_beta   90.00
_cell.angle_gamma   90.00
#
_symmetry.space_group_name_H-M   'P 1'
#
loop_
_entity.id
_entity.type
_entity.pdbx_description
1 polymer ?
#
loop_
_entity_poly.entity_id
_entity_poly.type
_entity_poly.pdbx_seq_one_letter_code
_entity_poly.pdbx_strand_id
1 'polypeptide(L)'
;KGSALVYDIKRITEKKPVDNAYDALKELPGVVEMNGQLTLGGQGATVILDGQVTNLTKEQLTQVLKSVPKDRLADVEIMYNAPAKYNVRGACININFLHETAQEQRLTGEVFGVYDQSHDAAFQERASLVYAGKKMSIDFMYSHDHGNSYKTTETDSHHSLSDGNVYDISTYQRSRTRGHNHQMRLSMGYNFAENHNLNVTYYGSYAPGHTKQETTGSINSKYGIDTDPWTHDIAADYKMPFGTNIGAEYTFYKAPQTQTQSSILTDGSLDYISNSRQKLNIWKVYVKQDHTLKNGWGLNYGATYSTSSDNSYQNYLSTVNRPQDLPDNISASKRENIVNIYAGFNKNFNNKLIIDASLAAEYYNNPSWNEWNWLPTVNATWIPSQGHILQFGFSSYSTYPEYWAVQNFTSYNNGGYGVIVGNPDLKPMREYSAQLTYVLKNKYVFRGWFTHTDDLFMQTLYQQPDVLRETFKVMNFDFQQQAGLMAAVPLKLGKWYSANLTALGVWLRQKDSDFYDIPFDRDIVYGMFTLRNDFHISSQPEITLSVNGMVRTKALQADYDLPASGNVDAALQIKFLKNKRATLKLYCADIFETAQINPYINFKGQRLDMDMSSYRHFGVSFSYAFGNYKEKEHKKVDTSRFLK
;
A
#
# COMPACT_ATOMS: atom_id res chain seq x y z
N LYS A 1 -6.68 -22.40 -5.61
CA LYS A 1 -7.60 -22.72 -4.50
C LYS A 1 -8.83 -21.80 -4.63
N GLY A 2 -9.94 -22.30 -5.12
CA GLY A 2 -11.09 -21.45 -5.47
C GLY A 2 -10.72 -20.43 -6.56
N SER A 3 -11.04 -19.15 -6.34
CA SER A 3 -10.69 -18.03 -7.24
C SER A 3 -9.27 -17.50 -7.02
N ALA A 4 -8.52 -17.98 -6.00
CA ALA A 4 -7.19 -17.51 -5.69
C ALA A 4 -6.11 -18.21 -6.53
N LEU A 5 -5.16 -17.44 -7.05
CA LEU A 5 -3.90 -17.91 -7.60
C LEU A 5 -2.88 -17.97 -6.47
N VAL A 6 -2.43 -19.16 -6.11
CA VAL A 6 -1.51 -19.38 -4.98
C VAL A 6 -0.08 -19.47 -5.50
N TYR A 7 0.80 -18.67 -4.92
CA TYR A 7 2.21 -18.60 -5.28
C TYR A 7 3.10 -18.97 -4.11
N ASP A 8 3.98 -19.94 -4.32
CA ASP A 8 5.07 -20.30 -3.41
C ASP A 8 6.17 -19.23 -3.51
N ILE A 9 6.26 -18.38 -2.49
CA ILE A 9 7.21 -17.26 -2.46
C ILE A 9 8.64 -17.73 -2.43
N LYS A 10 8.95 -18.80 -1.69
CA LYS A 10 10.29 -19.34 -1.61
C LYS A 10 10.80 -19.76 -3.00
N ARG A 11 9.94 -20.43 -3.78
CA ARG A 11 10.26 -20.86 -5.13
C ARG A 11 10.44 -19.70 -6.11
N ILE A 12 9.60 -18.66 -5.98
CA ILE A 12 9.65 -17.49 -6.88
C ILE A 12 10.90 -16.64 -6.60
N THR A 13 11.29 -16.51 -5.34
CA THR A 13 12.40 -15.63 -4.91
C THR A 13 13.72 -16.36 -4.72
N GLU A 14 13.79 -17.67 -4.93
CA GLU A 14 14.96 -18.52 -4.63
C GLU A 14 16.28 -17.96 -5.19
N LYS A 15 16.24 -17.46 -6.44
CA LYS A 15 17.42 -16.93 -7.14
C LYS A 15 17.32 -15.44 -7.45
N LYS A 16 16.54 -14.69 -6.66
CA LYS A 16 16.33 -13.26 -6.87
C LYS A 16 16.90 -12.44 -5.72
N PRO A 17 17.39 -11.22 -5.99
CA PRO A 17 17.97 -10.34 -4.97
C PRO A 17 16.87 -9.66 -4.13
N VAL A 18 16.08 -10.45 -3.44
CA VAL A 18 14.95 -10.03 -2.62
C VAL A 18 15.25 -10.29 -1.15
N ASP A 19 15.08 -9.29 -0.28
CA ASP A 19 15.44 -9.35 1.14
C ASP A 19 14.23 -9.35 2.08
N ASN A 20 13.08 -8.82 1.64
CA ASN A 20 11.90 -8.63 2.46
C ASN A 20 10.61 -9.05 1.74
N ALA A 21 9.50 -9.07 2.49
CA ALA A 21 8.20 -9.45 1.97
C ALA A 21 7.69 -8.49 0.88
N TYR A 22 7.89 -7.19 1.05
CA TYR A 22 7.43 -6.20 0.07
C TYR A 22 8.06 -6.40 -1.30
N ASP A 23 9.38 -6.59 -1.34
CA ASP A 23 10.09 -6.85 -2.59
C ASP A 23 9.73 -8.23 -3.18
N ALA A 24 9.47 -9.22 -2.31
CA ALA A 24 9.00 -10.54 -2.77
C ALA A 24 7.65 -10.46 -3.49
N LEU A 25 6.74 -9.62 -3.02
CA LEU A 25 5.43 -9.41 -3.68
C LEU A 25 5.58 -8.81 -5.06
N LYS A 26 6.52 -7.92 -5.28
CA LYS A 26 6.79 -7.31 -6.60
C LYS A 26 7.25 -8.32 -7.65
N GLU A 27 7.71 -9.50 -7.24
CA GLU A 27 8.10 -10.59 -8.13
C GLU A 27 6.93 -11.45 -8.62
N LEU A 28 5.73 -11.23 -8.07
CA LEU A 28 4.54 -11.97 -8.45
C LEU A 28 3.95 -11.45 -9.76
N PRO A 29 3.39 -12.33 -10.61
CA PRO A 29 2.78 -11.92 -11.87
C PRO A 29 1.63 -10.93 -11.65
N GLY A 30 1.69 -9.80 -12.35
CA GLY A 30 0.68 -8.75 -12.30
C GLY A 30 0.73 -7.84 -11.07
N VAL A 31 1.64 -8.07 -10.13
CA VAL A 31 1.89 -7.13 -9.03
C VAL A 31 2.85 -6.06 -9.50
N VAL A 32 2.44 -4.80 -9.36
CA VAL A 32 3.22 -3.63 -9.77
C VAL A 32 3.16 -2.57 -8.69
N GLU A 33 4.27 -1.93 -8.42
CA GLU A 33 4.33 -0.77 -7.53
C GLU A 33 3.96 0.50 -8.30
N MET A 34 2.97 1.24 -7.80
CA MET A 34 2.57 2.54 -8.32
C MET A 34 2.47 3.53 -7.16
N ASN A 35 3.17 4.64 -7.23
CA ASN A 35 3.19 5.68 -6.19
C ASN A 35 3.47 5.12 -4.78
N GLY A 36 4.42 4.18 -4.67
CA GLY A 36 4.79 3.54 -3.40
C GLY A 36 3.78 2.51 -2.86
N GLN A 37 2.74 2.17 -3.61
CA GLN A 37 1.73 1.18 -3.25
C GLN A 37 1.73 -0.01 -4.20
N LEU A 38 1.45 -1.19 -3.67
CA LEU A 38 1.29 -2.39 -4.48
C LEU A 38 -0.09 -2.37 -5.16
N THR A 39 -0.09 -2.56 -6.46
CA THR A 39 -1.30 -2.72 -7.27
C THR A 39 -1.33 -4.11 -7.89
N LEU A 40 -2.51 -4.59 -8.23
CA LEU A 40 -2.69 -5.85 -8.91
C LEU A 40 -3.33 -5.63 -10.27
N GLY A 41 -2.53 -5.81 -11.33
CA GLY A 41 -2.97 -5.56 -12.70
C GLY A 41 -3.41 -4.11 -12.95
N GLY A 42 -2.73 -3.13 -12.32
CA GLY A 42 -3.04 -1.71 -12.47
C GLY A 42 -4.19 -1.19 -11.61
N GLN A 43 -4.83 -2.04 -10.81
CA GLN A 43 -5.86 -1.65 -9.83
C GLN A 43 -5.28 -1.68 -8.41
N GLY A 44 -5.75 -0.78 -7.55
CA GLY A 44 -5.42 -0.83 -6.12
C GLY A 44 -5.79 -2.19 -5.53
N ALA A 45 -4.89 -2.80 -4.77
CA ALA A 45 -5.11 -4.08 -4.13
C ALA A 45 -5.10 -3.93 -2.61
N THR A 46 -6.08 -4.56 -1.94
CA THR A 46 -6.03 -4.68 -0.48
C THR A 46 -5.06 -5.79 -0.11
N VAL A 47 -4.04 -5.46 0.67
CA VAL A 47 -3.13 -6.47 1.23
C VAL A 47 -3.68 -6.93 2.58
N ILE A 48 -3.80 -8.24 2.76
CA ILE A 48 -4.27 -8.87 3.99
C ILE A 48 -3.23 -9.87 4.51
N LEU A 49 -3.24 -10.10 5.80
CA LEU A 49 -2.28 -10.96 6.49
C LEU A 49 -3.02 -12.16 7.08
N ASP A 50 -2.59 -13.38 6.75
CA ASP A 50 -3.19 -14.65 7.23
C ASP A 50 -4.72 -14.70 7.05
N GLY A 51 -5.22 -14.15 5.96
CA GLY A 51 -6.65 -14.09 5.63
C GLY A 51 -7.45 -13.02 6.38
N GLN A 52 -6.79 -12.06 7.04
CA GLN A 52 -7.41 -11.01 7.83
C GLN A 52 -7.02 -9.62 7.33
N VAL A 53 -8.00 -8.72 7.27
CA VAL A 53 -7.77 -7.28 7.06
C VAL A 53 -7.24 -6.71 8.37
N THR A 54 -6.11 -6.02 8.31
CA THR A 54 -5.55 -5.29 9.46
C THR A 54 -6.09 -3.86 9.54
N ASN A 55 -6.07 -3.26 10.73
CA ASN A 55 -6.39 -1.84 10.96
C ASN A 55 -5.22 -0.89 10.60
N LEU A 56 -4.06 -1.44 10.25
CA LEU A 56 -2.90 -0.64 9.84
C LEU A 56 -3.21 0.14 8.56
N THR A 57 -2.71 1.36 8.47
CA THR A 57 -2.78 2.12 7.22
C THR A 57 -1.93 1.44 6.13
N LYS A 58 -2.13 1.82 4.88
CA LYS A 58 -1.34 1.29 3.75
C LYS A 58 0.14 1.54 3.92
N GLU A 59 0.51 2.72 4.43
CA GLU A 59 1.90 3.11 4.72
C GLU A 59 2.48 2.26 5.85
N GLN A 60 1.75 2.09 6.95
CA GLN A 60 2.15 1.24 8.08
C GLN A 60 2.32 -0.21 7.62
N LEU A 61 1.37 -0.74 6.84
CA LEU A 61 1.45 -2.09 6.30
C LEU A 61 2.63 -2.26 5.34
N THR A 62 2.91 -1.26 4.50
CA THR A 62 4.10 -1.24 3.63
C THR A 62 5.38 -1.30 4.46
N GLN A 63 5.46 -0.55 5.56
CA GLN A 63 6.63 -0.60 6.46
C GLN A 63 6.76 -1.97 7.14
N VAL A 64 5.65 -2.57 7.58
CA VAL A 64 5.64 -3.96 8.08
C VAL A 64 6.22 -4.92 7.05
N LEU A 65 5.76 -4.86 5.81
CA LEU A 65 6.22 -5.76 4.75
C LEU A 65 7.69 -5.55 4.37
N LYS A 66 8.19 -4.32 4.41
CA LYS A 66 9.60 -4.01 4.21
C LYS A 66 10.48 -4.51 5.36
N SER A 67 9.93 -4.60 6.56
CA SER A 67 10.65 -5.11 7.74
C SER A 67 10.60 -6.64 7.87
N VAL A 68 9.65 -7.33 7.24
CA VAL A 68 9.51 -8.79 7.32
C VAL A 68 10.45 -9.48 6.34
N PRO A 69 11.34 -10.41 6.80
CA PRO A 69 12.15 -11.23 5.89
C PRO A 69 11.28 -12.06 4.95
N LYS A 70 11.66 -12.18 3.67
CA LYS A 70 10.93 -12.98 2.68
C LYS A 70 10.72 -14.43 3.11
N ASP A 71 11.68 -14.99 3.86
CA ASP A 71 11.67 -16.39 4.29
C ASP A 71 10.63 -16.66 5.40
N ARG A 72 9.92 -15.63 5.86
CA ARG A 72 8.76 -15.74 6.76
C ARG A 72 7.45 -15.97 6.03
N LEU A 73 7.44 -15.87 4.72
CA LEU A 73 6.26 -16.09 3.91
C LEU A 73 6.12 -17.57 3.53
N ALA A 74 4.94 -18.14 3.76
CA ALA A 74 4.59 -19.49 3.32
C ALA A 74 4.22 -19.46 1.84
N ASP A 75 3.16 -18.74 1.54
CA ASP A 75 2.63 -18.51 0.21
C ASP A 75 1.91 -17.16 0.14
N VAL A 76 1.61 -16.75 -1.07
CA VAL A 76 0.77 -15.56 -1.33
C VAL A 76 -0.36 -15.96 -2.26
N GLU A 77 -1.58 -15.60 -1.87
CA GLU A 77 -2.77 -15.78 -2.66
C GLU A 77 -3.11 -14.48 -3.38
N ILE A 78 -3.06 -14.47 -4.69
CA ILE A 78 -3.52 -13.36 -5.53
C ILE A 78 -4.96 -13.61 -5.92
N MET A 79 -5.83 -12.68 -5.57
CA MET A 79 -7.24 -12.68 -5.91
C MET A 79 -7.58 -11.39 -6.64
N TYR A 80 -7.88 -11.49 -7.93
CA TYR A 80 -8.30 -10.31 -8.69
C TYR A 80 -9.69 -9.83 -8.25
N ASN A 81 -10.49 -10.74 -7.68
CA ASN A 81 -11.73 -10.43 -6.99
C ASN A 81 -11.87 -11.34 -5.76
N ALA A 82 -11.73 -10.76 -4.57
CA ALA A 82 -11.71 -11.50 -3.31
C ALA A 82 -13.11 -12.01 -2.93
N PRO A 83 -13.25 -13.29 -2.51
CA PRO A 83 -14.47 -13.79 -1.89
C PRO A 83 -14.81 -13.04 -0.60
N ALA A 84 -16.11 -12.92 -0.29
CA ALA A 84 -16.61 -12.17 0.88
C ALA A 84 -16.04 -12.62 2.22
N LYS A 85 -15.66 -13.90 2.36
CA LYS A 85 -15.07 -14.46 3.58
C LYS A 85 -13.80 -13.77 4.06
N TYR A 86 -13.08 -13.07 3.19
CA TYR A 86 -11.91 -12.27 3.55
C TYR A 86 -12.26 -10.89 4.09
N ASN A 87 -13.54 -10.52 4.05
CA ASN A 87 -14.02 -9.16 4.36
C ASN A 87 -13.34 -8.07 3.51
N VAL A 88 -12.95 -8.43 2.29
CA VAL A 88 -12.38 -7.57 1.24
C VAL A 88 -13.22 -7.72 0.00
N ARG A 89 -13.28 -6.66 -0.80
CA ARG A 89 -13.91 -6.67 -2.12
C ARG A 89 -12.90 -6.18 -3.15
N GLY A 90 -13.05 -6.62 -4.40
CA GLY A 90 -12.11 -6.29 -5.47
C GLY A 90 -10.78 -7.04 -5.35
N ALA A 91 -9.69 -6.41 -5.82
CA ALA A 91 -8.38 -7.03 -5.85
C ALA A 91 -7.75 -7.16 -4.46
N CYS A 92 -7.19 -8.34 -4.18
CA CYS A 92 -6.61 -8.67 -2.88
C CYS A 92 -5.33 -9.49 -3.03
N ILE A 93 -4.36 -9.19 -2.18
CA ILE A 93 -3.12 -9.95 -2.00
C ILE A 93 -3.12 -10.47 -0.56
N ASN A 94 -3.36 -11.77 -0.38
CA ASN A 94 -3.30 -12.41 0.93
C ASN A 94 -1.92 -13.01 1.16
N ILE A 95 -1.26 -12.55 2.19
CA ILE A 95 0.07 -12.99 2.60
C ILE A 95 -0.09 -13.98 3.75
N ASN A 96 0.26 -15.24 3.51
CA ASN A 96 0.25 -16.25 4.54
C ASN A 96 1.65 -16.39 5.14
N PHE A 97 1.77 -16.18 6.45
CA PHE A 97 3.02 -16.36 7.17
C PHE A 97 3.28 -17.84 7.50
N LEU A 98 4.55 -18.15 7.71
CA LEU A 98 4.95 -19.46 8.21
C LEU A 98 4.63 -19.58 9.70
N HIS A 99 3.61 -20.35 10.03
CA HIS A 99 3.28 -20.79 11.40
C HIS A 99 3.76 -22.22 11.60
N GLU A 100 5.09 -22.41 11.60
CA GLU A 100 5.68 -23.74 11.65
C GLU A 100 5.68 -24.30 13.08
N THR A 101 5.04 -25.46 13.27
CA THR A 101 5.32 -26.35 14.39
C THR A 101 6.31 -27.43 13.96
N ALA A 102 7.18 -27.86 14.85
CA ALA A 102 8.22 -28.85 14.55
C ALA A 102 8.15 -29.98 15.58
N GLN A 103 8.36 -31.23 15.13
CA GLN A 103 8.44 -32.40 16.03
C GLN A 103 9.59 -32.27 17.03
N GLU A 104 10.72 -31.71 16.60
CA GLU A 104 11.85 -31.34 17.44
C GLU A 104 11.88 -29.79 17.58
N GLN A 105 12.13 -29.34 18.80
CA GLN A 105 12.25 -27.92 19.07
C GLN A 105 13.40 -27.33 18.28
N ARG A 106 13.17 -26.22 17.63
CA ARG A 106 14.21 -25.50 16.88
C ARG A 106 14.11 -24.01 17.09
N LEU A 107 15.27 -23.36 17.11
CA LEU A 107 15.42 -21.92 17.11
C LEU A 107 16.18 -21.53 15.84
N THR A 108 15.60 -20.63 15.04
CA THR A 108 16.24 -20.06 13.85
C THR A 108 16.14 -18.55 13.92
N GLY A 109 17.07 -17.86 13.26
CA GLY A 109 17.03 -16.41 13.23
C GLY A 109 17.85 -15.83 12.08
N GLU A 110 17.72 -14.52 11.90
CA GLU A 110 18.46 -13.74 10.92
C GLU A 110 18.87 -12.41 11.54
N VAL A 111 20.06 -11.97 11.23
CA VAL A 111 20.51 -10.58 11.37
C VAL A 111 20.71 -10.00 9.99
N PHE A 112 20.28 -8.75 9.80
CA PHE A 112 20.30 -8.07 8.52
C PHE A 112 20.67 -6.60 8.72
N GLY A 113 21.47 -6.06 7.82
CA GLY A 113 21.83 -4.65 7.80
C GLY A 113 21.86 -4.10 6.38
N VAL A 114 21.49 -2.83 6.22
CA VAL A 114 21.57 -2.08 4.96
C VAL A 114 22.25 -0.74 5.22
N TYR A 115 23.12 -0.38 4.32
CA TYR A 115 23.54 0.99 4.06
C TYR A 115 22.97 1.42 2.72
N ASP A 116 22.24 2.52 2.69
CA ASP A 116 21.71 3.15 1.49
C ASP A 116 22.20 4.59 1.38
N GLN A 117 22.69 4.97 0.21
CA GLN A 117 23.17 6.30 -0.10
C GLN A 117 22.40 6.85 -1.29
N SER A 118 21.56 7.86 -1.04
CA SER A 118 21.04 8.76 -2.04
C SER A 118 21.80 10.09 -1.98
N HIS A 119 21.13 11.23 -1.84
CA HIS A 119 21.81 12.47 -1.45
C HIS A 119 22.43 12.32 -0.04
N ASP A 120 21.65 11.83 0.93
CA ASP A 120 22.09 11.57 2.31
C ASP A 120 22.10 10.05 2.57
N ALA A 121 22.82 9.65 3.63
CA ALA A 121 22.92 8.25 4.05
C ALA A 121 21.72 7.82 4.92
N ALA A 122 21.26 6.59 4.72
CA ALA A 122 20.26 5.91 5.52
C ALA A 122 20.71 4.49 5.86
N PHE A 123 20.22 3.97 6.98
CA PHE A 123 20.59 2.67 7.52
C PHE A 123 19.36 1.91 7.96
N GLN A 124 19.42 0.60 7.84
CA GLN A 124 18.44 -0.31 8.45
C GLN A 124 19.17 -1.46 9.13
N GLU A 125 18.79 -1.76 10.36
CA GLU A 125 19.19 -2.96 11.08
C GLU A 125 17.95 -3.76 11.44
N ARG A 126 18.02 -5.09 11.26
CA ARG A 126 16.92 -6.00 11.58
C ARG A 126 17.45 -7.27 12.25
N ALA A 127 16.75 -7.70 13.29
CA ALA A 127 16.95 -9.00 13.90
C ALA A 127 15.62 -9.76 13.96
N SER A 128 15.62 -11.02 13.61
CA SER A 128 14.45 -11.88 13.70
C SER A 128 14.81 -13.23 14.32
N LEU A 129 13.86 -13.76 15.14
CA LEU A 129 13.97 -15.05 15.83
C LEU A 129 12.68 -15.83 15.67
N VAL A 130 12.77 -17.11 15.36
CA VAL A 130 11.64 -18.03 15.34
C VAL A 130 11.95 -19.24 16.20
N TYR A 131 11.09 -19.44 17.16
CA TYR A 131 10.99 -20.70 17.91
C TYR A 131 9.85 -21.53 17.35
N ALA A 132 10.13 -22.78 17.00
CA ALA A 132 9.14 -23.76 16.57
C ALA A 132 9.20 -24.99 17.48
N GLY A 133 8.11 -25.27 18.20
CA GLY A 133 7.91 -26.44 19.02
C GLY A 133 6.77 -27.32 18.50
N LYS A 134 6.42 -28.37 19.23
CA LYS A 134 5.37 -29.33 18.80
C LYS A 134 3.99 -28.71 18.65
N LYS A 135 3.63 -27.79 19.53
CA LYS A 135 2.31 -27.15 19.57
C LYS A 135 2.38 -25.63 19.49
N MET A 136 3.53 -25.05 19.74
CA MET A 136 3.71 -23.61 19.87
C MET A 136 4.77 -23.12 18.89
N SER A 137 4.51 -21.98 18.26
CA SER A 137 5.48 -21.19 17.51
C SER A 137 5.51 -19.77 18.04
N ILE A 138 6.70 -19.17 18.07
CA ILE A 138 6.90 -17.75 18.41
C ILE A 138 7.78 -17.15 17.32
N ASP A 139 7.32 -16.05 16.73
CA ASP A 139 8.07 -15.26 15.76
C ASP A 139 8.26 -13.85 16.32
N PHE A 140 9.51 -13.47 16.55
CA PHE A 140 9.91 -12.14 17.00
C PHE A 140 10.73 -11.46 15.93
N MET A 141 10.46 -10.20 15.69
CA MET A 141 11.22 -9.34 14.79
C MET A 141 11.33 -7.94 15.39
N TYR A 142 12.52 -7.37 15.27
CA TYR A 142 12.79 -5.95 15.51
C TYR A 142 13.52 -5.37 14.32
N SER A 143 13.11 -4.18 13.87
CA SER A 143 13.78 -3.38 12.85
C SER A 143 13.95 -1.95 13.33
N HIS A 144 15.08 -1.36 12.99
CA HIS A 144 15.37 0.06 13.18
C HIS A 144 15.86 0.64 11.87
N ASP A 145 15.10 1.61 11.35
CA ASP A 145 15.45 2.38 10.17
C ASP A 145 15.83 3.80 10.63
N HIS A 146 16.97 4.32 10.18
CA HIS A 146 17.38 5.67 10.54
C HIS A 146 18.24 6.32 9.45
N GLY A 147 18.22 7.64 9.42
CA GLY A 147 19.01 8.39 8.44
C GLY A 147 18.43 9.77 8.15
N ASN A 148 18.95 10.35 7.09
CA ASN A 148 18.47 11.60 6.56
C ASN A 148 17.89 11.39 5.16
N SER A 149 16.83 12.12 4.84
CA SER A 149 16.36 12.27 3.46
C SER A 149 16.43 13.74 3.03
N TYR A 150 16.83 13.95 1.80
CA TYR A 150 16.95 15.28 1.21
C TYR A 150 16.10 15.35 -0.04
N LYS A 151 15.34 16.44 -0.20
CA LYS A 151 14.50 16.70 -1.37
C LYS A 151 14.60 18.17 -1.76
N THR A 152 14.55 18.44 -3.05
CA THR A 152 14.34 19.78 -3.58
C THR A 152 13.09 19.79 -4.43
N THR A 153 12.40 20.93 -4.46
CA THR A 153 11.24 21.17 -5.33
C THR A 153 11.36 22.58 -5.87
N GLU A 154 11.34 22.72 -7.18
CA GLU A 154 11.12 23.99 -7.86
C GLU A 154 9.63 24.08 -8.21
N THR A 155 9.03 25.23 -7.97
CA THR A 155 7.61 25.44 -8.25
C THR A 155 7.47 26.79 -8.95
N ASP A 156 6.87 26.78 -10.13
CA ASP A 156 6.50 27.97 -10.89
C ASP A 156 4.99 28.04 -11.01
N SER A 157 4.40 29.07 -10.41
CA SER A 157 2.95 29.30 -10.36
C SER A 157 2.62 30.63 -11.03
N HIS A 158 1.67 30.61 -11.98
CA HIS A 158 1.11 31.79 -12.57
C HIS A 158 -0.32 31.98 -12.07
N HIS A 159 -0.51 32.88 -11.11
CA HIS A 159 -1.75 33.06 -10.38
C HIS A 159 -2.45 34.35 -10.79
N SER A 160 -3.64 34.22 -11.37
CA SER A 160 -4.49 35.34 -11.79
C SER A 160 -5.61 35.57 -10.79
N LEU A 161 -5.72 36.78 -10.27
CA LEU A 161 -6.80 37.18 -9.36
C LEU A 161 -7.98 37.77 -10.13
N SER A 162 -9.17 37.75 -9.53
CA SER A 162 -10.41 38.29 -10.08
C SER A 162 -10.38 39.82 -10.28
N ASP A 163 -9.51 40.53 -9.57
CA ASP A 163 -9.25 41.98 -9.73
C ASP A 163 -8.40 42.32 -10.93
N GLY A 164 -7.91 41.32 -11.68
CA GLY A 164 -7.06 41.46 -12.87
C GLY A 164 -5.56 41.44 -12.56
N ASN A 165 -5.15 41.38 -11.31
CA ASN A 165 -3.74 41.23 -10.96
C ASN A 165 -3.26 39.82 -11.28
N VAL A 166 -2.00 39.72 -11.75
CA VAL A 166 -1.34 38.44 -12.06
C VAL A 166 -0.01 38.38 -11.33
N TYR A 167 0.25 37.26 -10.71
CA TYR A 167 1.46 37.02 -9.94
C TYR A 167 2.20 35.80 -10.48
N ASP A 168 3.48 36.00 -10.83
CA ASP A 168 4.40 34.91 -11.13
C ASP A 168 5.18 34.58 -9.86
N ILE A 169 4.93 33.40 -9.29
CA ILE A 169 5.53 32.93 -8.04
C ILE A 169 6.45 31.78 -8.38
N SER A 170 7.77 32.07 -8.34
CA SER A 170 8.81 31.07 -8.54
C SER A 170 9.53 30.82 -7.23
N THR A 171 9.58 29.56 -6.80
CA THR A 171 10.19 29.16 -5.53
C THR A 171 11.09 27.93 -5.71
N TYR A 172 12.18 27.94 -4.94
CA TYR A 172 13.06 26.79 -4.78
C TYR A 172 13.07 26.37 -3.31
N GLN A 173 12.59 25.16 -3.06
CA GLN A 173 12.44 24.58 -1.73
C GLN A 173 13.46 23.47 -1.50
N ARG A 174 14.15 23.49 -0.38
CA ARG A 174 15.01 22.42 0.11
C ARG A 174 14.45 21.87 1.41
N SER A 175 14.29 20.57 1.47
CA SER A 175 13.79 19.88 2.67
C SER A 175 14.75 18.78 3.10
N ARG A 176 15.12 18.76 4.37
CA ARG A 176 15.90 17.69 4.99
C ARG A 176 15.14 17.13 6.18
N THR A 177 14.88 15.83 6.13
CA THR A 177 14.24 15.09 7.22
C THR A 177 15.24 14.14 7.83
N ARG A 178 15.40 14.22 9.15
CA ARG A 178 16.10 13.21 9.96
C ARG A 178 15.05 12.42 10.71
N GLY A 179 15.10 11.10 10.61
CA GLY A 179 14.12 10.24 11.26
C GLY A 179 14.71 8.94 11.78
N HIS A 180 13.99 8.37 12.72
CA HIS A 180 14.16 6.99 13.20
C HIS A 180 12.81 6.30 13.08
N ASN A 181 12.82 5.01 12.79
CA ASN A 181 11.62 4.19 12.78
C ASN A 181 11.94 2.85 13.44
N HIS A 182 11.49 2.69 14.67
CA HIS A 182 11.61 1.45 15.43
C HIS A 182 10.33 0.64 15.22
N GLN A 183 10.48 -0.61 14.81
CA GLN A 183 9.36 -1.51 14.60
C GLN A 183 9.61 -2.83 15.34
N MET A 184 8.60 -3.34 15.98
CA MET A 184 8.63 -4.63 16.67
C MET A 184 7.40 -5.43 16.28
N ARG A 185 7.59 -6.70 15.94
CA ARG A 185 6.51 -7.67 15.74
C ARG A 185 6.76 -8.89 16.60
N LEU A 186 5.75 -9.32 17.33
CA LEU A 186 5.74 -10.56 18.09
C LEU A 186 4.48 -11.34 17.71
N SER A 187 4.64 -12.54 17.18
CA SER A 187 3.53 -13.42 16.84
C SER A 187 3.69 -14.75 17.57
N MET A 188 2.63 -15.21 18.17
CA MET A 188 2.55 -16.48 18.88
C MET A 188 1.40 -17.32 18.31
N GLY A 189 1.72 -18.52 17.83
CA GLY A 189 0.75 -19.52 17.42
C GLY A 189 0.73 -20.69 18.38
N TYR A 190 -0.47 -21.17 18.73
CA TYR A 190 -0.65 -22.37 19.54
C TYR A 190 -1.68 -23.30 18.89
N ASN A 191 -1.24 -24.53 18.58
CA ASN A 191 -2.08 -25.57 18.00
C ASN A 191 -2.57 -26.51 19.10
N PHE A 192 -3.85 -26.45 19.45
CA PHE A 192 -4.50 -27.38 20.41
C PHE A 192 -4.66 -28.76 19.78
N ALA A 193 -5.13 -28.78 18.52
CA ALA A 193 -5.36 -29.97 17.69
C ALA A 193 -5.37 -29.57 16.21
N GLU A 194 -5.63 -30.50 15.31
CA GLU A 194 -5.85 -30.20 13.89
C GLU A 194 -7.06 -29.26 13.71
N ASN A 195 -6.88 -28.20 12.92
CA ASN A 195 -7.88 -27.12 12.72
C ASN A 195 -8.37 -26.45 14.01
N HIS A 196 -7.59 -26.51 15.08
CA HIS A 196 -7.90 -25.89 16.35
C HIS A 196 -6.68 -25.12 16.84
N ASN A 197 -6.61 -23.83 16.54
CA ASN A 197 -5.44 -23.00 16.82
C ASN A 197 -5.82 -21.59 17.27
N LEU A 198 -4.91 -20.99 18.01
CA LEU A 198 -4.95 -19.61 18.45
C LEU A 198 -3.69 -18.92 17.92
N ASN A 199 -3.85 -17.79 17.25
CA ASN A 199 -2.77 -16.89 16.85
C ASN A 199 -2.96 -15.54 17.54
N VAL A 200 -1.89 -15.03 18.14
CA VAL A 200 -1.86 -13.68 18.72
C VAL A 200 -0.67 -12.95 18.12
N THR A 201 -0.90 -11.77 17.58
CA THR A 201 0.16 -10.93 16.99
C THR A 201 0.11 -9.55 17.61
N TYR A 202 1.25 -9.07 18.04
CA TYR A 202 1.49 -7.68 18.43
C TYR A 202 2.40 -7.02 17.42
N TYR A 203 2.06 -5.80 17.03
CA TYR A 203 2.90 -4.89 16.26
C TYR A 203 3.02 -3.56 17.00
N GLY A 204 4.24 -3.06 17.13
CA GLY A 204 4.56 -1.76 17.71
C GLY A 204 5.45 -0.96 16.77
N SER A 205 5.19 0.33 16.64
CA SER A 205 6.04 1.27 15.89
C SER A 205 6.21 2.58 16.65
N TYR A 206 7.44 3.10 16.64
CA TYR A 206 7.80 4.43 17.15
C TYR A 206 8.69 5.11 16.12
N ALA A 207 8.24 6.26 15.58
CA ALA A 207 8.89 6.89 14.43
C ALA A 207 9.13 8.39 14.61
N PRO A 208 10.02 8.81 15.57
CA PRO A 208 10.35 10.21 15.76
C PRO A 208 11.07 10.79 14.55
N GLY A 209 10.73 12.03 14.19
CA GLY A 209 11.31 12.71 13.06
C GLY A 209 11.38 14.21 13.23
N HIS A 210 12.38 14.80 12.59
CA HIS A 210 12.58 16.25 12.52
C HIS A 210 12.83 16.65 11.07
N THR A 211 12.01 17.56 10.56
CA THR A 211 12.15 18.12 9.21
C THR A 211 12.50 19.59 9.28
N LYS A 212 13.49 20.00 8.51
CA LYS A 212 13.80 21.40 8.21
C LYS A 212 13.60 21.67 6.74
N GLN A 213 12.93 22.76 6.44
CA GLN A 213 12.66 23.18 5.09
C GLN A 213 12.97 24.67 4.93
N GLU A 214 13.63 25.00 3.86
CA GLU A 214 13.90 26.39 3.44
C GLU A 214 13.33 26.58 2.03
N THR A 215 12.61 27.68 1.84
CA THR A 215 12.11 28.13 0.54
C THR A 215 12.73 29.46 0.22
N THR A 216 13.15 29.65 -1.03
CA THR A 216 13.75 30.88 -1.55
C THR A 216 13.12 31.24 -2.90
N GLY A 217 13.23 32.49 -3.33
CA GLY A 217 12.66 33.00 -4.57
C GLY A 217 11.63 34.09 -4.34
N SER A 218 10.48 34.01 -4.96
CA SER A 218 9.36 34.93 -4.73
C SER A 218 8.88 34.90 -3.27
N ILE A 219 9.09 33.77 -2.59
CA ILE A 219 8.78 33.55 -1.20
C ILE A 219 10.06 33.09 -0.48
N ASN A 220 10.33 33.68 0.67
CA ASN A 220 11.44 33.27 1.52
C ASN A 220 10.91 32.76 2.85
N SER A 221 11.15 31.49 3.15
CA SER A 221 10.64 30.89 4.38
C SER A 221 11.57 29.88 5.03
N LYS A 222 11.40 29.73 6.35
CA LYS A 222 11.96 28.65 7.16
C LYS A 222 10.83 27.93 7.85
N TYR A 223 10.77 26.62 7.65
CA TYR A 223 9.77 25.74 8.23
C TYR A 223 10.45 24.61 8.99
N GLY A 224 9.93 24.30 10.15
CA GLY A 224 10.35 23.16 10.97
C GLY A 224 9.16 22.33 11.42
N ILE A 225 9.34 21.01 11.45
CA ILE A 225 8.33 20.08 11.97
C ILE A 225 9.02 18.99 12.80
N ASP A 226 8.53 18.82 14.03
CA ASP A 226 8.89 17.72 14.91
C ASP A 226 7.70 16.79 15.05
N THR A 227 7.91 15.50 14.84
CA THR A 227 6.88 14.46 14.93
C THR A 227 7.36 13.33 15.82
N ASP A 228 6.42 12.69 16.54
CA ASP A 228 6.73 11.65 17.52
C ASP A 228 5.61 10.58 17.56
N PRO A 229 5.29 9.94 16.41
CA PRO A 229 4.18 9.02 16.30
C PRO A 229 4.46 7.65 16.93
N TRP A 230 3.42 7.11 17.58
CA TRP A 230 3.36 5.78 18.15
C TRP A 230 2.20 4.99 17.57
N THR A 231 2.46 3.73 17.26
CA THR A 231 1.41 2.77 16.90
C THR A 231 1.56 1.51 17.74
N HIS A 232 0.46 1.02 18.30
CA HIS A 232 0.37 -0.30 18.91
C HIS A 232 -0.83 -1.01 18.32
N ASP A 233 -0.62 -2.21 17.83
CA ASP A 233 -1.66 -3.06 17.29
C ASP A 233 -1.55 -4.46 17.89
N ILE A 234 -2.65 -5.00 18.38
CA ILE A 234 -2.74 -6.37 18.89
C ILE A 234 -3.94 -7.06 18.27
N ALA A 235 -3.69 -8.19 17.62
CA ALA A 235 -4.70 -9.02 17.00
C ALA A 235 -4.68 -10.44 17.57
N ALA A 236 -5.84 -11.01 17.79
CA ALA A 236 -6.02 -12.40 18.20
C ALA A 236 -7.03 -13.08 17.27
N ASP A 237 -6.69 -14.27 16.80
CA ASP A 237 -7.50 -15.10 15.91
C ASP A 237 -7.60 -16.51 16.47
N TYR A 238 -8.81 -16.99 16.69
CA TYR A 238 -9.09 -18.31 17.26
C TYR A 238 -9.93 -19.13 16.29
N LYS A 239 -9.32 -20.16 15.72
CA LYS A 239 -9.96 -21.10 14.80
C LYS A 239 -10.42 -22.36 15.55
N MET A 240 -11.68 -22.72 15.39
CA MET A 240 -12.30 -23.89 15.99
C MET A 240 -12.39 -25.07 15.01
N PRO A 241 -12.44 -26.32 15.50
CA PRO A 241 -12.47 -27.53 14.66
C PRO A 241 -13.64 -27.61 13.68
N PHE A 242 -14.78 -26.98 14.03
CA PHE A 242 -16.01 -27.01 13.20
C PHE A 242 -16.11 -25.88 12.19
N GLY A 243 -14.99 -25.18 11.90
CA GLY A 243 -14.91 -24.17 10.84
C GLY A 243 -15.26 -22.76 11.28
N THR A 244 -15.54 -22.54 12.57
CA THR A 244 -15.71 -21.18 13.12
C THR A 244 -14.36 -20.54 13.37
N ASN A 245 -14.25 -19.26 12.97
CA ASN A 245 -13.14 -18.40 13.29
C ASN A 245 -13.66 -17.14 14.00
N ILE A 246 -13.11 -16.83 15.18
CA ILE A 246 -13.44 -15.64 15.97
C ILE A 246 -12.15 -14.86 16.17
N GLY A 247 -12.20 -13.55 15.96
CA GLY A 247 -11.04 -12.71 16.21
C GLY A 247 -11.38 -11.32 16.72
N ALA A 248 -10.36 -10.71 17.28
CA ALA A 248 -10.40 -9.33 17.75
C ALA A 248 -9.07 -8.64 17.45
N GLU A 249 -9.13 -7.36 17.15
CA GLU A 249 -7.97 -6.50 16.91
C GLU A 249 -8.20 -5.16 17.62
N TYR A 250 -7.16 -4.66 18.25
CA TYR A 250 -7.14 -3.32 18.86
C TYR A 250 -5.92 -2.56 18.38
N THR A 251 -6.15 -1.36 17.86
CA THR A 251 -5.10 -0.46 17.41
C THR A 251 -5.17 0.85 18.18
N PHE A 252 -4.03 1.26 18.71
CA PHE A 252 -3.81 2.58 19.29
C PHE A 252 -2.79 3.33 18.44
N TYR A 253 -3.16 4.55 18.03
CA TYR A 253 -2.27 5.46 17.31
C TYR A 253 -2.26 6.82 18.00
N LYS A 254 -1.06 7.40 18.13
CA LYS A 254 -0.87 8.76 18.67
C LYS A 254 0.25 9.43 17.91
N ALA A 255 0.00 10.60 17.33
CA ALA A 255 0.98 11.39 16.57
C ALA A 255 0.95 12.84 17.03
N PRO A 256 1.76 13.20 18.06
CA PRO A 256 2.00 14.59 18.40
C PRO A 256 2.90 15.24 17.35
N GLN A 257 2.71 16.52 17.12
CA GLN A 257 3.46 17.30 16.14
C GLN A 257 3.59 18.74 16.58
N THR A 258 4.78 19.30 16.41
CA THR A 258 5.04 20.74 16.56
C THR A 258 5.51 21.28 15.22
N GLN A 259 4.91 22.38 14.78
CA GLN A 259 5.28 23.08 13.53
C GLN A 259 5.72 24.50 13.88
N THR A 260 6.75 24.97 13.18
CA THR A 260 7.20 26.35 13.21
C THR A 260 7.32 26.87 11.79
N GLN A 261 6.85 28.07 11.54
CA GLN A 261 6.99 28.73 10.23
C GLN A 261 7.34 30.19 10.43
N SER A 262 8.27 30.69 9.62
CA SER A 262 8.54 32.11 9.43
C SER A 262 8.73 32.37 7.95
N SER A 263 7.91 33.22 7.37
CA SER A 263 7.85 33.47 5.94
C SER A 263 7.70 34.92 5.60
N ILE A 264 8.38 35.32 4.52
CA ILE A 264 8.14 36.57 3.79
C ILE A 264 7.50 36.16 2.46
N LEU A 265 6.24 36.52 2.30
CA LEU A 265 5.43 36.27 1.12
C LEU A 265 5.48 37.44 0.14
N THR A 266 4.92 37.27 -1.05
CA THR A 266 4.80 38.35 -2.06
C THR A 266 3.93 39.52 -1.56
N ASP A 267 2.91 39.23 -0.75
CA ASP A 267 1.91 40.17 -0.26
C ASP A 267 1.94 40.37 1.27
N GLY A 268 2.97 39.88 1.97
CA GLY A 268 3.08 40.04 3.42
C GLY A 268 4.07 39.09 4.09
N SER A 269 3.78 38.75 5.33
CA SER A 269 4.53 37.75 6.10
C SER A 269 3.60 36.79 6.82
N LEU A 270 4.10 35.60 7.14
CA LEU A 270 3.38 34.60 7.91
C LEU A 270 4.33 33.97 8.93
N ASP A 271 4.05 34.15 10.21
CA ASP A 271 4.79 33.51 11.28
C ASP A 271 3.83 32.74 12.20
N TYR A 272 4.16 31.51 12.57
CA TYR A 272 3.39 30.76 13.55
C TYR A 272 4.20 29.67 14.23
N ILE A 273 3.71 29.28 15.41
CA ILE A 273 4.02 28.04 16.11
C ILE A 273 2.69 27.30 16.30
N SER A 274 2.63 26.05 15.91
CA SER A 274 1.42 25.21 16.06
C SER A 274 1.77 23.89 16.72
N ASN A 275 0.94 23.48 17.67
CA ASN A 275 0.97 22.15 18.26
C ASN A 275 -0.29 21.38 17.85
N SER A 276 -0.09 20.17 17.38
CA SER A 276 -1.20 19.28 17.03
C SER A 276 -0.97 17.87 17.57
N ARG A 277 -2.04 17.12 17.67
CA ARG A 277 -2.00 15.71 18.00
C ARG A 277 -3.20 14.99 17.40
N GLN A 278 -2.95 13.92 16.68
CA GLN A 278 -3.96 12.93 16.34
C GLN A 278 -3.87 11.74 17.30
N LYS A 279 -5.00 11.29 17.84
CA LYS A 279 -5.10 10.11 18.70
C LYS A 279 -6.29 9.26 18.28
N LEU A 280 -6.00 8.03 17.83
CA LEU A 280 -6.98 7.06 17.37
C LEU A 280 -6.98 5.83 18.27
N ASN A 281 -8.17 5.31 18.56
CA ASN A 281 -8.38 3.99 19.13
C ASN A 281 -9.36 3.26 18.22
N ILE A 282 -8.97 2.08 17.72
CA ILE A 282 -9.79 1.28 16.81
C ILE A 282 -9.96 -0.11 17.42
N TRP A 283 -11.20 -0.55 17.57
CA TRP A 283 -11.57 -1.90 17.96
C TRP A 283 -12.25 -2.59 16.79
N LYS A 284 -11.86 -3.82 16.52
CA LYS A 284 -12.52 -4.67 15.53
C LYS A 284 -12.73 -6.06 16.13
N VAL A 285 -13.93 -6.60 15.97
CA VAL A 285 -14.25 -7.98 16.32
C VAL A 285 -14.97 -8.64 15.15
N TYR A 286 -14.75 -9.92 14.97
CA TYR A 286 -15.41 -10.66 13.90
C TYR A 286 -15.67 -12.11 14.27
N VAL A 287 -16.66 -12.67 13.61
CA VAL A 287 -16.96 -14.10 13.58
C VAL A 287 -17.20 -14.53 12.14
N LYS A 288 -16.56 -15.63 11.75
CA LYS A 288 -16.68 -16.22 10.41
C LYS A 288 -16.96 -17.70 10.53
N GLN A 289 -17.80 -18.23 9.66
CA GLN A 289 -18.15 -19.63 9.63
C GLN A 289 -18.07 -20.15 8.20
N ASP A 290 -17.36 -21.26 8.02
CA ASP A 290 -17.27 -22.00 6.76
C ASP A 290 -17.86 -23.41 6.96
N HIS A 291 -18.81 -23.77 6.11
CA HIS A 291 -19.38 -25.12 6.06
C HIS A 291 -19.11 -25.77 4.71
N THR A 292 -18.55 -26.96 4.73
CA THR A 292 -18.51 -27.83 3.55
C THR A 292 -19.73 -28.73 3.59
N LEU A 293 -20.61 -28.56 2.62
CA LEU A 293 -21.83 -29.32 2.45
C LEU A 293 -21.64 -30.50 1.51
N LYS A 294 -22.62 -31.38 1.43
CA LYS A 294 -22.62 -32.52 0.49
C LYS A 294 -22.62 -32.03 -0.97
N ASN A 295 -22.15 -32.88 -1.87
CA ASN A 295 -22.14 -32.65 -3.32
C ASN A 295 -21.33 -31.41 -3.77
N GLY A 296 -20.26 -31.04 -3.05
CA GLY A 296 -19.37 -29.93 -3.42
C GLY A 296 -19.97 -28.54 -3.22
N TRP A 297 -21.02 -28.39 -2.42
CA TRP A 297 -21.50 -27.10 -1.95
C TRP A 297 -20.70 -26.64 -0.72
N GLY A 298 -20.45 -25.35 -0.65
CA GLY A 298 -19.96 -24.69 0.54
C GLY A 298 -20.84 -23.50 0.88
N LEU A 299 -21.00 -23.24 2.17
CA LEU A 299 -21.69 -22.06 2.71
C LEU A 299 -20.72 -21.32 3.61
N ASN A 300 -20.59 -20.01 3.41
CA ASN A 300 -19.80 -19.15 4.27
C ASN A 300 -20.63 -17.93 4.69
N TYR A 301 -20.51 -17.55 5.95
CA TYR A 301 -21.18 -16.36 6.48
C TYR A 301 -20.40 -15.81 7.68
N GLY A 302 -20.64 -14.57 7.99
CA GLY A 302 -19.97 -13.94 9.13
C GLY A 302 -20.42 -12.50 9.35
N ALA A 303 -19.90 -11.96 10.43
CA ALA A 303 -20.11 -10.57 10.81
C ALA A 303 -18.80 -9.97 11.31
N THR A 304 -18.61 -8.69 11.03
CA THR A 304 -17.51 -7.86 11.56
C THR A 304 -18.11 -6.58 12.12
N TYR A 305 -17.66 -6.19 13.30
CA TYR A 305 -17.95 -4.89 13.89
C TYR A 305 -16.61 -4.16 14.12
N SER A 306 -16.52 -2.94 13.64
CA SER A 306 -15.39 -2.05 13.90
C SER A 306 -15.89 -0.73 14.45
N THR A 307 -15.23 -0.22 15.46
CA THR A 307 -15.48 1.13 16.00
C THR A 307 -14.16 1.86 16.18
N SER A 308 -14.12 3.11 15.74
CA SER A 308 -12.98 3.99 15.94
C SER A 308 -13.39 5.22 16.74
N SER A 309 -12.45 5.73 17.51
CA SER A 309 -12.57 6.99 18.25
C SER A 309 -11.33 7.83 17.95
N ASP A 310 -11.56 8.97 17.32
CA ASP A 310 -10.54 9.99 17.04
C ASP A 310 -10.72 11.15 18.02
N ASN A 311 -9.64 11.47 18.75
CA ASN A 311 -9.55 12.64 19.64
C ASN A 311 -8.31 13.42 19.22
N SER A 312 -8.51 14.43 18.40
CA SER A 312 -7.45 15.20 17.76
C SER A 312 -7.60 16.68 18.06
N TYR A 313 -6.50 17.40 18.07
CA TYR A 313 -6.49 18.86 18.20
C TYR A 313 -5.36 19.47 17.40
N GLN A 314 -5.53 20.73 17.02
CA GLN A 314 -4.49 21.61 16.48
C GLN A 314 -4.69 23.01 17.07
N ASN A 315 -3.64 23.56 17.66
CA ASN A 315 -3.63 24.88 18.29
C ASN A 315 -2.48 25.71 17.72
N TYR A 316 -2.78 26.91 17.23
CA TYR A 316 -1.79 27.90 16.85
C TYR A 316 -1.47 28.76 18.07
N LEU A 317 -0.23 28.68 18.57
CA LEU A 317 0.20 29.32 19.83
C LEU A 317 0.71 30.75 19.64
N SER A 318 1.32 31.00 18.47
CA SER A 318 1.85 32.32 18.12
C SER A 318 1.62 32.50 16.63
N THR A 319 0.96 33.58 16.24
CA THR A 319 0.63 33.84 14.84
C THR A 319 0.79 35.30 14.51
N VAL A 320 1.37 35.59 13.33
CA VAL A 320 1.44 36.90 12.71
C VAL A 320 0.94 36.77 11.28
N ASN A 321 -0.06 37.60 10.91
CA ASN A 321 -0.64 37.66 9.57
C ASN A 321 -1.21 36.32 9.06
N ARG A 322 -1.63 35.44 9.95
CA ARG A 322 -2.32 34.22 9.56
C ARG A 322 -3.68 34.55 8.95
N PRO A 323 -4.10 33.87 7.85
CA PRO A 323 -5.42 34.08 7.24
C PRO A 323 -6.56 33.94 8.27
N GLN A 324 -7.44 34.94 8.34
CA GLN A 324 -8.51 35.00 9.34
C GLN A 324 -9.66 34.02 9.06
N ASP A 325 -9.81 33.56 7.83
CA ASP A 325 -10.77 32.57 7.39
C ASP A 325 -10.41 31.14 7.81
N LEU A 326 -9.21 30.93 8.34
CA LEU A 326 -8.73 29.62 8.81
C LEU A 326 -8.82 29.53 10.33
N PRO A 327 -9.31 28.41 10.89
CA PRO A 327 -9.49 28.25 12.33
C PRO A 327 -8.17 28.25 13.10
N ASP A 328 -8.13 28.94 14.26
CA ASP A 328 -6.95 29.02 15.13
C ASP A 328 -6.78 27.80 16.02
N ASN A 329 -7.87 27.30 16.55
CA ASN A 329 -7.88 26.16 17.43
C ASN A 329 -8.98 25.19 16.99
N ILE A 330 -8.55 23.96 16.75
CA ILE A 330 -9.43 22.90 16.31
C ILE A 330 -9.34 21.79 17.34
N SER A 331 -10.49 21.32 17.80
CA SER A 331 -10.60 20.11 18.58
C SER A 331 -11.67 19.25 17.94
N ALA A 332 -11.30 18.03 17.58
CA ALA A 332 -12.21 17.07 16.97
C ALA A 332 -12.31 15.82 17.82
N SER A 333 -13.53 15.43 18.16
CA SER A 333 -13.84 14.14 18.76
C SER A 333 -14.87 13.48 17.86
N LYS A 334 -14.42 12.47 17.10
CA LYS A 334 -15.26 11.75 16.15
C LYS A 334 -15.30 10.27 16.51
N ARG A 335 -16.48 9.68 16.40
CA ARG A 335 -16.67 8.22 16.50
C ARG A 335 -17.22 7.71 15.18
N GLU A 336 -16.68 6.58 14.75
CA GLU A 336 -17.11 5.88 13.55
C GLU A 336 -17.43 4.44 13.90
N ASN A 337 -18.50 3.89 13.31
CA ASN A 337 -18.90 2.51 13.50
C ASN A 337 -19.18 1.87 12.15
N ILE A 338 -18.65 0.67 11.94
CA ILE A 338 -18.89 -0.13 10.75
C ILE A 338 -19.36 -1.51 11.18
N VAL A 339 -20.52 -1.91 10.70
CA VAL A 339 -21.05 -3.28 10.83
C VAL A 339 -21.10 -3.89 9.45
N ASN A 340 -20.45 -5.02 9.24
CA ASN A 340 -20.53 -5.76 7.99
C ASN A 340 -21.02 -7.18 8.27
N ILE A 341 -22.09 -7.59 7.62
CA ILE A 341 -22.68 -8.93 7.71
C ILE A 341 -22.69 -9.50 6.30
N TYR A 342 -22.17 -10.69 6.11
CA TYR A 342 -22.16 -11.34 4.81
C TYR A 342 -22.66 -12.78 4.87
N ALA A 343 -23.22 -13.22 3.76
CA ALA A 343 -23.51 -14.61 3.48
C ALA A 343 -23.16 -14.94 2.03
N GLY A 344 -22.59 -16.11 1.82
CA GLY A 344 -22.18 -16.55 0.49
C GLY A 344 -22.21 -18.06 0.37
N PHE A 345 -22.24 -18.50 -0.86
CA PHE A 345 -22.16 -19.92 -1.21
C PHE A 345 -21.12 -20.13 -2.30
N ASN A 346 -20.54 -21.30 -2.29
CA ASN A 346 -19.69 -21.75 -3.39
C ASN A 346 -20.10 -23.14 -3.86
N LYS A 347 -19.85 -23.42 -5.13
CA LYS A 347 -20.10 -24.72 -5.73
C LYS A 347 -18.98 -25.10 -6.66
N ASN A 348 -18.44 -26.30 -6.45
CA ASN A 348 -17.49 -26.90 -7.35
C ASN A 348 -18.17 -27.98 -8.21
N PHE A 349 -18.22 -27.76 -9.53
CA PHE A 349 -18.77 -28.67 -10.52
C PHE A 349 -17.61 -29.46 -11.14
N ASN A 350 -17.30 -30.64 -10.57
CA ASN A 350 -16.30 -31.60 -11.07
C ASN A 350 -14.92 -31.00 -11.37
N ASN A 351 -14.49 -30.01 -10.59
CA ASN A 351 -13.23 -29.27 -10.77
C ASN A 351 -13.09 -28.55 -12.13
N LYS A 352 -14.16 -28.44 -12.90
CA LYS A 352 -14.18 -27.73 -14.20
C LYS A 352 -14.78 -26.33 -14.08
N LEU A 353 -15.78 -26.17 -13.22
CA LEU A 353 -16.41 -24.88 -12.97
C LEU A 353 -16.59 -24.70 -11.47
N ILE A 354 -16.06 -23.60 -10.95
CA ILE A 354 -16.21 -23.19 -9.55
C ILE A 354 -16.94 -21.86 -9.57
N ILE A 355 -18.05 -21.77 -8.84
CA ILE A 355 -18.81 -20.54 -8.66
C ILE A 355 -18.78 -20.18 -7.19
N ASP A 356 -18.50 -18.93 -6.87
CA ASP A 356 -18.58 -18.33 -5.55
C ASP A 356 -19.41 -17.05 -5.66
N ALA A 357 -20.48 -16.96 -4.90
CA ALA A 357 -21.32 -15.77 -4.87
C ALA A 357 -21.68 -15.40 -3.44
N SER A 358 -21.65 -14.13 -3.14
CA SER A 358 -21.95 -13.61 -1.80
C SER A 358 -22.57 -12.23 -1.87
N LEU A 359 -23.32 -11.91 -0.82
CA LEU A 359 -23.85 -10.57 -0.56
C LEU A 359 -23.42 -10.15 0.85
N ALA A 360 -22.88 -8.94 0.96
CA ALA A 360 -22.70 -8.30 2.25
C ALA A 360 -23.62 -7.10 2.38
N ALA A 361 -24.12 -6.89 3.59
CA ALA A 361 -24.78 -5.67 4.04
C ALA A 361 -23.80 -4.95 4.98
N GLU A 362 -23.44 -3.72 4.64
CA GLU A 362 -22.53 -2.91 5.44
C GLU A 362 -23.23 -1.65 5.90
N TYR A 363 -23.24 -1.45 7.20
CA TYR A 363 -23.74 -0.24 7.84
C TYR A 363 -22.57 0.62 8.27
N TYR A 364 -22.51 1.83 7.75
CA TYR A 364 -21.52 2.83 8.10
C TYR A 364 -22.18 4.00 8.82
N ASN A 365 -21.64 4.36 9.97
CA ASN A 365 -22.13 5.45 10.78
C ASN A 365 -20.97 6.30 11.32
N ASN A 366 -21.01 7.58 11.03
CA ASN A 366 -20.19 8.62 11.63
C ASN A 366 -21.04 9.89 11.85
N PRO A 367 -20.51 10.98 12.43
CA PRO A 367 -21.30 12.20 12.66
C PRO A 367 -21.91 12.84 11.40
N SER A 368 -21.32 12.64 10.22
CA SER A 368 -21.78 13.22 8.95
C SER A 368 -22.59 12.25 8.09
N TRP A 369 -22.36 10.93 8.23
CA TRP A 369 -22.92 9.90 7.35
C TRP A 369 -23.53 8.75 8.14
N ASN A 370 -24.67 8.27 7.66
CA ASN A 370 -25.40 7.13 8.24
C ASN A 370 -26.10 6.39 7.09
N GLU A 371 -25.49 5.28 6.62
CA GLU A 371 -26.01 4.57 5.45
C GLU A 371 -25.75 3.06 5.48
N TRP A 372 -26.64 2.34 4.76
CA TRP A 372 -26.48 0.94 4.43
C TRP A 372 -26.00 0.76 2.99
N ASN A 373 -24.98 -0.07 2.81
CA ASN A 373 -24.46 -0.44 1.51
C ASN A 373 -24.65 -1.94 1.26
N TRP A 374 -25.14 -2.28 0.07
CA TRP A 374 -25.25 -3.65 -0.38
C TRP A 374 -24.10 -3.96 -1.33
N LEU A 375 -23.29 -4.96 -0.97
CA LEU A 375 -22.00 -5.24 -1.61
C LEU A 375 -22.02 -6.65 -2.18
N PRO A 376 -22.53 -6.86 -3.40
CA PRO A 376 -22.49 -8.15 -4.09
C PRO A 376 -21.07 -8.49 -4.54
N THR A 377 -20.74 -9.78 -4.52
CA THR A 377 -19.51 -10.35 -5.08
C THR A 377 -19.84 -11.65 -5.79
N VAL A 378 -19.39 -11.80 -7.02
CA VAL A 378 -19.55 -13.03 -7.81
C VAL A 378 -18.22 -13.38 -8.45
N ASN A 379 -17.81 -14.64 -8.32
CA ASN A 379 -16.65 -15.21 -8.99
C ASN A 379 -17.06 -16.49 -9.72
N ALA A 380 -16.60 -16.65 -10.94
CA ALA A 380 -16.72 -17.90 -11.69
C ALA A 380 -15.36 -18.28 -12.26
N THR A 381 -14.84 -19.44 -11.88
CA THR A 381 -13.59 -20.00 -12.42
C THR A 381 -13.91 -21.19 -13.29
N TRP A 382 -13.60 -21.10 -14.58
CA TRP A 382 -13.81 -22.16 -15.54
C TRP A 382 -12.47 -22.72 -16.03
N ILE A 383 -12.32 -24.05 -15.96
CA ILE A 383 -11.14 -24.81 -16.37
C ILE A 383 -11.54 -25.73 -17.52
N PRO A 384 -11.59 -25.24 -18.79
CA PRO A 384 -12.03 -26.01 -19.93
C PRO A 384 -11.11 -27.21 -20.23
N SER A 385 -9.82 -27.04 -20.01
CA SER A 385 -8.79 -28.06 -20.20
C SER A 385 -7.56 -27.76 -19.34
N GLN A 386 -6.65 -28.74 -19.27
CA GLN A 386 -5.40 -28.57 -18.50
C GLN A 386 -4.59 -27.36 -19.01
N GLY A 387 -4.18 -26.51 -18.07
CA GLY A 387 -3.40 -25.33 -18.36
C GLY A 387 -4.22 -24.13 -18.86
N HIS A 388 -5.54 -24.20 -18.91
CA HIS A 388 -6.43 -23.10 -19.28
C HIS A 388 -7.38 -22.79 -18.12
N ILE A 389 -7.29 -21.58 -17.56
CA ILE A 389 -8.17 -21.12 -16.50
C ILE A 389 -8.74 -19.76 -16.91
N LEU A 390 -10.06 -19.66 -16.94
CA LEU A 390 -10.77 -18.39 -17.09
C LEU A 390 -11.45 -18.04 -15.77
N GLN A 391 -11.26 -16.82 -15.31
CA GLN A 391 -11.89 -16.31 -14.10
C GLN A 391 -12.66 -15.03 -14.42
N PHE A 392 -13.96 -15.08 -14.19
CA PHE A 392 -14.81 -13.89 -14.20
C PHE A 392 -15.00 -13.43 -12.75
N GLY A 393 -14.95 -12.13 -12.51
CA GLY A 393 -15.24 -11.51 -11.23
C GLY A 393 -16.08 -10.25 -11.38
N PHE A 394 -17.05 -10.10 -10.49
CA PHE A 394 -17.81 -8.87 -10.30
C PHE A 394 -17.87 -8.56 -8.81
N SER A 395 -17.63 -7.31 -8.43
CA SER A 395 -17.77 -6.85 -7.04
C SER A 395 -18.17 -5.39 -6.96
N SER A 396 -18.82 -5.04 -5.86
CA SER A 396 -19.02 -3.67 -5.43
C SER A 396 -18.48 -3.49 -4.02
N TYR A 397 -17.82 -2.35 -3.76
CA TYR A 397 -17.32 -2.02 -2.43
C TYR A 397 -17.32 -0.52 -2.18
N SER A 398 -17.31 -0.14 -0.90
CA SER A 398 -17.17 1.25 -0.45
C SER A 398 -15.78 1.45 0.14
N THR A 399 -15.21 2.62 -0.07
CA THR A 399 -13.97 3.05 0.59
C THR A 399 -14.27 4.33 1.36
N TYR A 400 -13.83 4.34 2.62
CA TYR A 400 -14.06 5.47 3.52
C TYR A 400 -12.88 6.43 3.49
N PRO A 401 -13.12 7.76 3.63
CA PRO A 401 -12.04 8.74 3.68
C PRO A 401 -11.08 8.49 4.86
N GLU A 402 -9.81 8.82 4.66
CA GLU A 402 -8.81 8.73 5.71
C GLU A 402 -9.10 9.73 6.85
N TYR A 403 -8.75 9.37 8.09
CA TYR A 403 -9.06 10.20 9.27
C TYR A 403 -8.49 11.62 9.19
N TRP A 404 -7.31 11.80 8.62
CA TRP A 404 -6.70 13.12 8.46
C TRP A 404 -7.47 14.00 7.46
N ALA A 405 -8.02 13.40 6.41
CA ALA A 405 -8.72 14.12 5.34
C ALA A 405 -10.07 14.70 5.78
N VAL A 406 -10.70 14.06 6.79
CA VAL A 406 -11.98 14.51 7.36
C VAL A 406 -11.83 15.39 8.60
N GLN A 407 -10.59 15.65 9.05
CA GLN A 407 -10.30 16.64 10.09
C GLN A 407 -10.23 18.03 9.45
N ASN A 408 -10.66 19.05 10.19
CA ASN A 408 -10.57 20.43 9.71
C ASN A 408 -9.21 21.06 10.06
N PHE A 409 -8.13 20.26 10.01
CA PHE A 409 -6.77 20.74 10.28
C PHE A 409 -6.24 21.52 9.10
N THR A 410 -5.37 22.49 9.40
CA THR A 410 -4.68 23.28 8.40
C THR A 410 -3.17 23.05 8.51
N SER A 411 -2.50 22.96 7.38
CA SER A 411 -1.05 23.02 7.29
C SER A 411 -0.65 23.86 6.08
N TYR A 412 0.59 24.33 6.06
CA TYR A 412 1.09 25.21 5.02
C TYR A 412 2.21 24.52 4.26
N ASN A 413 2.27 24.75 2.97
CA ASN A 413 3.37 24.38 2.10
C ASN A 413 3.83 25.58 1.27
N ASN A 414 4.87 25.40 0.48
CA ASN A 414 5.45 26.43 -0.37
C ASN A 414 5.59 27.80 0.36
N GLY A 415 6.14 27.75 1.59
CA GLY A 415 6.36 28.93 2.41
C GLY A 415 5.11 29.62 2.94
N GLY A 416 3.92 29.03 2.80
CA GLY A 416 2.64 29.59 3.26
C GLY A 416 1.74 30.12 2.15
N TYR A 417 2.20 30.15 0.92
CA TYR A 417 1.36 30.41 -0.26
C TYR A 417 0.39 29.26 -0.51
N GLY A 418 0.81 28.01 -0.30
CA GLY A 418 -0.03 26.83 -0.32
C GLY A 418 -0.60 26.52 1.06
N VAL A 419 -1.90 26.17 1.12
CA VAL A 419 -2.61 25.78 2.33
C VAL A 419 -3.28 24.42 2.10
N ILE A 420 -2.99 23.46 2.97
CA ILE A 420 -3.63 22.15 2.98
C ILE A 420 -4.74 22.21 4.02
N VAL A 421 -5.98 21.94 3.60
CA VAL A 421 -7.14 21.93 4.49
C VAL A 421 -7.85 20.58 4.43
N GLY A 422 -8.38 20.13 5.56
CA GLY A 422 -9.24 18.97 5.61
C GLY A 422 -10.65 19.25 5.07
N ASN A 423 -11.40 18.18 4.82
CA ASN A 423 -12.78 18.24 4.33
C ASN A 423 -13.70 17.33 5.15
N PRO A 424 -14.38 17.85 6.19
CA PRO A 424 -15.28 17.06 7.02
C PRO A 424 -16.50 16.48 6.28
N ASP A 425 -16.82 17.02 5.10
CA ASP A 425 -18.02 16.67 4.31
C ASP A 425 -17.74 15.60 3.25
N LEU A 426 -16.54 14.99 3.27
CA LEU A 426 -16.19 13.92 2.34
C LEU A 426 -17.14 12.73 2.46
N LYS A 427 -17.68 12.33 1.32
CA LYS A 427 -18.50 11.12 1.18
C LYS A 427 -17.63 9.89 0.97
N PRO A 428 -18.06 8.72 1.46
CA PRO A 428 -17.47 7.45 1.01
C PRO A 428 -17.62 7.29 -0.50
N MET A 429 -16.57 6.82 -1.16
CA MET A 429 -16.66 6.46 -2.58
C MET A 429 -17.17 5.02 -2.73
N ARG A 430 -17.88 4.76 -3.83
CA ARG A 430 -18.43 3.45 -4.16
C ARG A 430 -17.94 2.97 -5.52
N GLU A 431 -17.32 1.80 -5.54
CA GLU A 431 -16.77 1.19 -6.75
C GLU A 431 -17.58 -0.03 -7.18
N TYR A 432 -17.78 -0.16 -8.49
CA TYR A 432 -18.30 -1.32 -9.19
C TYR A 432 -17.22 -1.82 -10.16
N SER A 433 -16.83 -3.07 -10.05
CA SER A 433 -15.76 -3.65 -10.85
C SER A 433 -16.18 -4.95 -11.49
N ALA A 434 -15.95 -5.07 -12.80
CA ALA A 434 -16.11 -6.31 -13.55
C ALA A 434 -14.79 -6.65 -14.26
N GLN A 435 -14.43 -7.94 -14.26
CA GLN A 435 -13.15 -8.37 -14.83
C GLN A 435 -13.19 -9.79 -15.37
N LEU A 436 -12.30 -10.04 -16.32
CA LEU A 436 -12.02 -11.35 -16.88
C LEU A 436 -10.51 -11.59 -16.85
N THR A 437 -10.09 -12.68 -16.22
CA THR A 437 -8.69 -13.11 -16.18
C THR A 437 -8.54 -14.45 -16.87
N TYR A 438 -7.59 -14.55 -17.79
CA TYR A 438 -7.21 -15.79 -18.46
C TYR A 438 -5.79 -16.18 -18.06
N VAL A 439 -5.65 -17.37 -17.47
CA VAL A 439 -4.34 -17.95 -17.12
C VAL A 439 -4.04 -19.10 -18.04
N LEU A 440 -2.97 -18.97 -18.84
CA LEU A 440 -2.52 -19.98 -19.79
C LEU A 440 -1.30 -20.72 -19.24
N LYS A 441 -1.34 -22.07 -19.30
CA LYS A 441 -0.26 -22.97 -18.84
C LYS A 441 0.16 -22.71 -17.38
N ASN A 442 -0.77 -22.24 -16.54
CA ASN A 442 -0.52 -21.83 -15.15
C ASN A 442 0.65 -20.83 -15.01
N LYS A 443 0.88 -20.02 -16.04
CA LYS A 443 2.10 -19.21 -16.16
C LYS A 443 1.85 -17.83 -16.75
N TYR A 444 1.11 -17.73 -17.85
CA TYR A 444 0.82 -16.49 -18.54
C TYR A 444 -0.52 -15.95 -18.05
N VAL A 445 -0.57 -14.69 -17.64
CA VAL A 445 -1.78 -14.06 -17.12
C VAL A 445 -2.18 -12.92 -18.05
N PHE A 446 -3.41 -12.97 -18.55
CA PHE A 446 -4.05 -11.91 -19.33
C PHE A 446 -5.31 -11.47 -18.59
N ARG A 447 -5.51 -10.18 -18.46
CA ARG A 447 -6.65 -9.62 -17.73
C ARG A 447 -7.25 -8.44 -18.46
N GLY A 448 -8.58 -8.37 -18.51
CA GLY A 448 -9.34 -7.18 -18.88
C GLY A 448 -10.26 -6.80 -17.73
N TRP A 449 -10.47 -5.50 -17.50
CA TRP A 449 -11.36 -5.00 -16.46
C TRP A 449 -12.04 -3.70 -16.86
N PHE A 450 -13.16 -3.44 -16.21
CA PHE A 450 -13.83 -2.15 -16.19
C PHE A 450 -14.22 -1.82 -14.76
N THR A 451 -13.98 -0.58 -14.33
CA THR A 451 -14.43 -0.05 -13.05
C THR A 451 -15.17 1.25 -13.24
N HIS A 452 -16.20 1.44 -12.42
CA HIS A 452 -16.90 2.71 -12.25
C HIS A 452 -16.90 3.05 -10.77
N THR A 453 -16.45 4.25 -10.41
CA THR A 453 -16.36 4.72 -9.03
C THR A 453 -17.16 6.01 -8.91
N ASP A 454 -18.22 5.97 -8.12
CA ASP A 454 -19.00 7.15 -7.73
C ASP A 454 -18.35 7.84 -6.53
N ASP A 455 -18.50 9.14 -6.42
CA ASP A 455 -18.00 9.98 -5.31
C ASP A 455 -16.49 9.75 -5.05
N LEU A 456 -15.70 9.51 -6.10
CA LEU A 456 -14.23 9.36 -5.95
C LEU A 456 -13.66 10.55 -5.20
N PHE A 457 -12.98 10.33 -4.09
CA PHE A 457 -12.29 11.42 -3.40
C PHE A 457 -10.78 11.42 -3.70
N MET A 458 -10.26 12.62 -3.95
CA MET A 458 -8.87 12.84 -4.31
C MET A 458 -8.40 14.21 -3.84
N GLN A 459 -7.12 14.33 -3.48
CA GLN A 459 -6.52 15.62 -3.18
C GLN A 459 -6.32 16.41 -4.47
N THR A 460 -6.79 17.65 -4.45
CA THR A 460 -6.72 18.59 -5.57
C THR A 460 -6.04 19.86 -5.13
N LEU A 461 -5.52 20.63 -6.10
CA LEU A 461 -5.03 21.98 -5.91
C LEU A 461 -5.97 22.95 -6.62
N TYR A 462 -6.20 24.11 -6.01
CA TYR A 462 -6.94 25.19 -6.61
C TYR A 462 -6.33 26.55 -6.27
N GLN A 463 -5.96 27.34 -7.28
CA GLN A 463 -5.53 28.72 -7.11
C GLN A 463 -6.76 29.60 -6.87
N GLN A 464 -6.84 30.19 -5.68
CA GLN A 464 -8.00 30.99 -5.26
C GLN A 464 -8.11 32.28 -6.11
N PRO A 465 -9.29 32.62 -6.65
CA PRO A 465 -9.40 33.80 -7.50
C PRO A 465 -9.40 35.13 -6.73
N ASP A 466 -9.74 35.12 -5.44
CA ASP A 466 -9.95 36.33 -4.63
C ASP A 466 -8.80 36.61 -3.67
N VAL A 467 -7.87 35.67 -3.49
CA VAL A 467 -6.73 35.80 -2.60
C VAL A 467 -5.51 35.05 -3.16
N LEU A 468 -4.32 35.61 -2.98
CA LEU A 468 -3.08 35.00 -3.46
C LEU A 468 -2.72 33.76 -2.61
N ARG A 469 -3.43 32.65 -2.88
CA ARG A 469 -3.31 31.41 -2.12
C ARG A 469 -3.69 30.20 -2.98
N GLU A 470 -2.91 29.15 -2.89
CA GLU A 470 -3.24 27.81 -3.38
C GLU A 470 -3.87 26.98 -2.28
N THR A 471 -4.97 26.32 -2.56
CA THR A 471 -5.66 25.44 -1.61
C THR A 471 -5.54 23.99 -2.08
N PHE A 472 -4.95 23.16 -1.22
CA PHE A 472 -4.93 21.71 -1.37
C PHE A 472 -6.04 21.13 -0.50
N LYS A 473 -6.99 20.45 -1.11
CA LYS A 473 -8.15 19.88 -0.41
C LYS A 473 -8.50 18.52 -1.02
N VAL A 474 -8.87 17.55 -0.19
CA VAL A 474 -9.48 16.31 -0.68
C VAL A 474 -10.95 16.61 -0.99
N MET A 475 -11.36 16.30 -2.21
CA MET A 475 -12.72 16.55 -2.70
C MET A 475 -13.31 15.28 -3.30
N ASN A 476 -14.64 15.14 -3.26
CA ASN A 476 -15.33 14.13 -4.05
C ASN A 476 -15.53 14.62 -5.48
N PHE A 477 -15.39 13.72 -6.45
CA PHE A 477 -15.73 13.93 -7.85
C PHE A 477 -17.01 13.17 -8.19
N ASP A 478 -17.73 13.61 -9.23
CA ASP A 478 -18.94 12.92 -9.70
C ASP A 478 -18.64 11.43 -9.92
N PHE A 479 -17.61 11.12 -10.73
CA PHE A 479 -17.18 9.75 -10.96
C PHE A 479 -15.78 9.62 -11.55
N GLN A 480 -15.27 8.40 -11.45
CA GLN A 480 -14.14 7.90 -12.26
C GLN A 480 -14.53 6.63 -12.98
N GLN A 481 -14.11 6.49 -14.23
CA GLN A 481 -14.20 5.25 -15.01
C GLN A 481 -12.81 4.81 -15.45
N GLN A 482 -12.58 3.51 -15.41
CA GLN A 482 -11.35 2.89 -15.93
C GLN A 482 -11.69 1.64 -16.72
N ALA A 483 -11.07 1.49 -17.88
CA ALA A 483 -11.05 0.22 -18.62
C ALA A 483 -9.59 -0.14 -18.91
N GLY A 484 -9.19 -1.36 -18.68
CA GLY A 484 -7.80 -1.73 -18.87
C GLY A 484 -7.60 -3.15 -19.36
N LEU A 485 -6.42 -3.36 -19.95
CA LEU A 485 -5.90 -4.65 -20.35
C LEU A 485 -4.49 -4.83 -19.76
N MET A 486 -4.19 -6.03 -19.27
CA MET A 486 -2.88 -6.40 -18.72
C MET A 486 -2.44 -7.75 -19.24
N ALA A 487 -1.13 -7.88 -19.49
CA ALA A 487 -0.47 -9.14 -19.76
C ALA A 487 0.76 -9.28 -18.84
N ALA A 488 0.87 -10.42 -18.14
CA ALA A 488 2.06 -10.80 -17.39
C ALA A 488 2.65 -12.07 -18.00
N VAL A 489 3.88 -11.97 -18.51
CA VAL A 489 4.54 -12.99 -19.33
C VAL A 489 5.91 -13.30 -18.72
N PRO A 490 6.05 -14.40 -17.97
CA PRO A 490 7.35 -14.87 -17.53
C PRO A 490 8.08 -15.59 -18.68
N LEU A 491 9.36 -15.26 -18.84
CA LEU A 491 10.27 -15.82 -19.82
C LEU A 491 11.40 -16.58 -19.10
N LYS A 492 11.89 -17.63 -19.74
CA LYS A 492 13.04 -18.39 -19.23
C LYS A 492 13.86 -18.93 -20.39
N LEU A 493 15.18 -18.69 -20.34
CA LEU A 493 16.12 -19.20 -21.30
C LEU A 493 17.20 -20.00 -20.56
N GLY A 494 17.17 -21.32 -20.75
CA GLY A 494 18.05 -22.22 -20.03
C GLY A 494 17.94 -22.11 -18.50
N LYS A 495 19.09 -22.20 -17.83
CA LYS A 495 19.20 -22.05 -16.36
C LYS A 495 19.83 -20.71 -15.96
N TRP A 496 20.32 -19.95 -16.91
CA TRP A 496 21.12 -18.75 -16.69
C TRP A 496 20.31 -17.45 -16.75
N TYR A 497 19.13 -17.46 -17.40
CA TYR A 497 18.33 -16.26 -17.57
C TYR A 497 16.84 -16.53 -17.32
N SER A 498 16.21 -15.63 -16.57
CA SER A 498 14.76 -15.53 -16.40
C SER A 498 14.31 -14.09 -16.44
N ALA A 499 13.12 -13.85 -16.97
CA ALA A 499 12.52 -12.52 -16.98
C ALA A 499 11.02 -12.57 -16.73
N ASN A 500 10.47 -11.45 -16.25
CA ASN A 500 9.05 -11.19 -16.15
C ASN A 500 8.73 -9.89 -16.87
N LEU A 501 7.89 -9.97 -17.90
CA LEU A 501 7.31 -8.81 -18.56
C LEU A 501 5.90 -8.60 -18.02
N THR A 502 5.59 -7.40 -17.55
CA THR A 502 4.21 -6.96 -17.29
C THR A 502 3.94 -5.73 -18.14
N ALA A 503 2.90 -5.78 -18.94
CA ALA A 503 2.43 -4.68 -19.77
C ALA A 503 0.96 -4.41 -19.46
N LEU A 504 0.61 -3.14 -19.26
CA LEU A 504 -0.79 -2.73 -19.11
C LEU A 504 -1.08 -1.47 -19.91
N GLY A 505 -2.32 -1.37 -20.40
CA GLY A 505 -2.89 -0.18 -21.00
C GLY A 505 -4.21 0.14 -20.31
N VAL A 506 -4.44 1.39 -19.97
CA VAL A 506 -5.61 1.85 -19.20
C VAL A 506 -6.19 3.08 -19.87
N TRP A 507 -7.48 3.03 -20.17
CA TRP A 507 -8.28 4.23 -20.39
C TRP A 507 -8.84 4.69 -19.04
N LEU A 508 -8.63 5.94 -18.71
CA LEU A 508 -9.08 6.61 -17.49
C LEU A 508 -9.92 7.81 -17.87
N ARG A 509 -11.09 7.99 -17.26
CA ARG A 509 -11.92 9.20 -17.33
C ARG A 509 -12.30 9.64 -15.94
N GLN A 510 -12.13 10.92 -15.65
CA GLN A 510 -12.53 11.58 -14.41
C GLN A 510 -13.42 12.78 -14.73
N LYS A 511 -14.50 12.93 -13.97
CA LYS A 511 -15.45 14.02 -14.12
C LYS A 511 -15.85 14.59 -12.77
N ASP A 512 -15.91 15.93 -12.72
CA ASP A 512 -16.57 16.67 -11.66
C ASP A 512 -17.26 17.91 -12.24
N SER A 513 -18.57 18.01 -12.03
CA SER A 513 -19.40 19.12 -12.51
C SER A 513 -19.36 20.34 -11.58
N ASP A 514 -18.93 20.16 -10.33
CA ASP A 514 -18.93 21.18 -9.28
C ASP A 514 -17.51 21.52 -8.76
N PHE A 515 -16.45 21.15 -9.52
CA PHE A 515 -15.08 21.43 -9.13
C PHE A 515 -14.81 22.94 -9.16
N TYR A 516 -15.03 23.61 -8.02
CA TYR A 516 -14.98 25.06 -7.90
C TYR A 516 -15.74 25.76 -9.04
N ASP A 517 -15.08 26.71 -9.75
CA ASP A 517 -15.59 27.37 -10.97
C ASP A 517 -15.03 26.78 -12.27
N ILE A 518 -14.28 25.68 -12.19
CA ILE A 518 -13.57 25.02 -13.29
C ILE A 518 -13.95 23.54 -13.46
N PRO A 519 -15.26 23.21 -13.63
CA PRO A 519 -15.69 21.82 -13.79
C PRO A 519 -14.90 21.13 -14.92
N PHE A 520 -14.67 19.83 -14.78
CA PHE A 520 -13.89 19.05 -15.73
C PHE A 520 -14.57 17.72 -16.11
N ASP A 521 -14.26 17.28 -17.31
CA ASP A 521 -14.53 15.93 -17.82
C ASP A 521 -13.31 15.59 -18.70
N ARG A 522 -12.37 14.83 -18.12
CA ARG A 522 -11.06 14.57 -18.74
C ARG A 522 -10.83 13.08 -18.86
N ASP A 523 -10.29 12.66 -20.00
CA ASP A 523 -9.88 11.28 -20.21
C ASP A 523 -8.49 11.18 -20.85
N ILE A 524 -7.87 10.01 -20.66
CA ILE A 524 -6.57 9.67 -21.23
C ILE A 524 -6.44 8.15 -21.36
N VAL A 525 -5.66 7.72 -22.36
CA VAL A 525 -5.12 6.36 -22.42
C VAL A 525 -3.65 6.40 -22.04
N TYR A 526 -3.27 5.63 -21.02
CA TYR A 526 -1.88 5.50 -20.63
C TYR A 526 -1.45 4.03 -20.57
N GLY A 527 -0.16 3.82 -20.71
CA GLY A 527 0.46 2.51 -20.63
C GLY A 527 1.53 2.45 -19.55
N MET A 528 1.75 1.25 -19.01
CA MET A 528 2.88 0.95 -18.16
C MET A 528 3.50 -0.38 -18.55
N PHE A 529 4.84 -0.42 -18.61
CA PHE A 529 5.63 -1.58 -18.96
C PHE A 529 6.68 -1.80 -17.89
N THR A 530 6.75 -3.00 -17.35
CA THR A 530 7.78 -3.42 -16.39
C THR A 530 8.47 -4.66 -16.94
N LEU A 531 9.78 -4.61 -17.01
CA LEU A 531 10.62 -5.75 -17.39
C LEU A 531 11.63 -6.03 -16.29
N ARG A 532 11.55 -7.20 -15.69
CA ARG A 532 12.48 -7.68 -14.67
C ARG A 532 13.32 -8.78 -15.26
N ASN A 533 14.65 -8.65 -15.17
CA ASN A 533 15.60 -9.60 -15.74
C ASN A 533 16.54 -10.12 -14.64
N ASP A 534 16.70 -11.44 -14.57
CA ASP A 534 17.61 -12.10 -13.64
C ASP A 534 18.60 -12.97 -14.43
N PHE A 535 19.90 -12.69 -14.25
CA PHE A 535 21.02 -13.41 -14.85
C PHE A 535 21.71 -14.23 -13.77
N HIS A 536 21.62 -15.54 -13.83
CA HIS A 536 22.24 -16.48 -12.89
C HIS A 536 23.64 -16.80 -13.37
N ILE A 537 24.64 -16.12 -12.76
CA ILE A 537 26.05 -16.16 -13.22
C ILE A 537 26.78 -17.38 -12.68
N SER A 538 26.53 -17.73 -11.42
CA SER A 538 27.21 -18.85 -10.74
C SER A 538 26.28 -19.52 -9.73
N SER A 539 26.53 -20.80 -9.44
CA SER A 539 25.78 -21.58 -8.44
C SER A 539 26.57 -21.76 -7.12
N GLN A 540 27.93 -21.63 -7.15
CA GLN A 540 28.79 -21.76 -5.97
C GLN A 540 30.03 -20.84 -6.12
N PRO A 541 30.03 -19.67 -5.41
CA PRO A 541 28.92 -19.05 -4.69
C PRO A 541 27.77 -18.77 -5.65
N GLU A 542 26.54 -18.74 -5.12
CA GLU A 542 25.39 -18.36 -5.94
C GLU A 542 25.43 -16.86 -6.24
N ILE A 543 25.56 -16.52 -7.52
CA ILE A 543 25.64 -15.12 -7.99
C ILE A 543 24.50 -14.85 -8.96
N THR A 544 23.69 -13.86 -8.67
CA THR A 544 22.62 -13.39 -9.53
C THR A 544 22.76 -11.89 -9.76
N LEU A 545 22.73 -11.46 -11.02
CA LEU A 545 22.59 -10.07 -11.43
C LEU A 545 21.15 -9.85 -11.87
N SER A 546 20.48 -8.87 -11.30
CA SER A 546 19.14 -8.42 -11.75
C SER A 546 19.24 -7.04 -12.35
N VAL A 547 18.54 -6.83 -13.48
CA VAL A 547 18.37 -5.52 -14.12
C VAL A 547 16.90 -5.34 -14.44
N ASN A 548 16.28 -4.38 -13.80
CA ASN A 548 14.85 -4.15 -13.86
C ASN A 548 14.57 -2.78 -14.46
N GLY A 549 13.55 -2.67 -15.28
CA GLY A 549 13.10 -1.41 -15.84
C GLY A 549 11.59 -1.27 -15.76
N MET A 550 11.14 -0.05 -15.54
CA MET A 550 9.73 0.33 -15.62
C MET A 550 9.61 1.63 -16.39
N VAL A 551 8.58 1.74 -17.21
CA VAL A 551 8.21 2.98 -17.88
C VAL A 551 6.69 3.14 -17.84
N ARG A 552 6.24 4.36 -17.55
CA ARG A 552 4.84 4.79 -17.62
C ARG A 552 4.74 5.96 -18.60
N THR A 553 3.75 5.91 -19.48
CA THR A 553 3.42 7.04 -20.37
C THR A 553 2.72 8.16 -19.59
N LYS A 554 2.41 9.27 -20.24
CA LYS A 554 1.63 10.36 -19.64
C LYS A 554 0.33 9.85 -19.06
N ALA A 555 -0.08 10.43 -17.92
CA ALA A 555 -1.34 10.17 -17.24
C ALA A 555 -1.98 11.48 -16.77
N LEU A 556 -3.13 11.42 -16.13
CA LEU A 556 -3.80 12.58 -15.52
C LEU A 556 -4.32 12.24 -14.12
N GLN A 557 -4.52 13.28 -13.34
CA GLN A 557 -5.16 13.21 -12.03
C GLN A 557 -5.91 14.52 -11.79
N ALA A 558 -7.23 14.49 -11.90
CA ALA A 558 -8.07 15.69 -11.85
C ALA A 558 -7.61 16.75 -12.89
N ASP A 559 -7.21 17.92 -12.41
CA ASP A 559 -6.65 19.02 -13.20
C ASP A 559 -5.15 18.88 -13.51
N TYR A 560 -4.45 17.96 -12.80
CA TYR A 560 -3.03 17.67 -13.05
C TYR A 560 -2.80 16.85 -14.30
N ASP A 561 -1.77 17.24 -15.05
CA ASP A 561 -1.11 16.41 -16.05
C ASP A 561 0.14 15.77 -15.45
N LEU A 562 0.29 14.46 -15.65
CA LEU A 562 1.39 13.67 -15.12
C LEU A 562 2.30 13.24 -16.27
N PRO A 563 3.50 13.80 -16.43
CA PRO A 563 4.44 13.41 -17.48
C PRO A 563 4.80 11.92 -17.41
N ALA A 564 5.34 11.43 -18.52
CA ALA A 564 5.92 10.09 -18.56
C ALA A 564 7.08 9.99 -17.56
N SER A 565 7.23 8.82 -16.93
CA SER A 565 8.31 8.54 -16.00
C SER A 565 8.77 7.10 -16.15
N GLY A 566 9.95 6.80 -15.62
CA GLY A 566 10.46 5.43 -15.62
C GLY A 566 11.76 5.33 -14.85
N ASN A 567 12.13 4.12 -14.49
CA ASN A 567 13.37 3.85 -13.79
C ASN A 567 14.07 2.60 -14.32
N VAL A 568 15.35 2.53 -14.11
CA VAL A 568 16.16 1.32 -14.29
C VAL A 568 16.92 1.07 -13.01
N ASP A 569 16.81 -0.14 -12.49
CA ASP A 569 17.48 -0.61 -11.28
C ASP A 569 18.40 -1.78 -11.61
N ALA A 570 19.50 -1.90 -10.90
CA ALA A 570 20.39 -3.06 -10.97
C ALA A 570 20.77 -3.55 -9.58
N ALA A 571 20.86 -4.87 -9.41
CA ALA A 571 21.29 -5.48 -8.16
C ALA A 571 22.14 -6.73 -8.42
N LEU A 572 23.27 -6.84 -7.71
CA LEU A 572 24.12 -8.02 -7.68
C LEU A 572 23.99 -8.69 -6.31
N GLN A 573 23.50 -9.92 -6.30
CA GLN A 573 23.40 -10.73 -5.08
C GLN A 573 24.40 -11.87 -5.09
N ILE A 574 25.09 -12.07 -3.97
CA ILE A 574 26.04 -13.15 -3.75
C ILE A 574 25.61 -13.90 -2.48
N LYS A 575 25.28 -15.19 -2.62
CA LYS A 575 25.02 -16.07 -1.47
C LYS A 575 26.19 -17.01 -1.27
N PHE A 576 26.70 -17.06 -0.07
CA PHE A 576 27.91 -17.79 0.29
C PHE A 576 27.80 -18.42 1.69
N LEU A 577 28.88 -19.05 2.16
CA LEU A 577 28.93 -19.95 3.31
C LEU A 577 28.13 -21.25 3.13
N LYS A 578 28.33 -22.19 4.05
CA LYS A 578 27.60 -23.46 4.04
C LYS A 578 26.10 -23.23 4.14
N ASN A 579 25.33 -23.88 3.28
CA ASN A 579 23.87 -23.72 3.15
C ASN A 579 23.43 -22.30 2.79
N LYS A 580 24.27 -21.51 2.12
CA LYS A 580 23.96 -20.15 1.66
C LYS A 580 23.47 -19.23 2.78
N ARG A 581 24.05 -19.39 3.99
CA ARG A 581 23.61 -18.66 5.20
C ARG A 581 23.93 -17.18 5.17
N ALA A 582 24.89 -16.74 4.36
CA ALA A 582 25.23 -15.34 4.21
C ALA A 582 24.84 -14.85 2.82
N THR A 583 24.22 -13.69 2.77
CA THR A 583 23.85 -12.98 1.54
C THR A 583 24.43 -11.58 1.58
N LEU A 584 25.15 -11.22 0.52
CA LEU A 584 25.59 -9.85 0.24
C LEU A 584 24.85 -9.37 -1.01
N LYS A 585 24.25 -8.18 -0.97
CA LYS A 585 23.63 -7.55 -2.13
C LYS A 585 24.19 -6.14 -2.30
N LEU A 586 24.61 -5.83 -3.51
CA LEU A 586 24.94 -4.49 -3.97
C LEU A 586 23.85 -4.06 -4.93
N TYR A 587 23.35 -2.83 -4.81
CA TYR A 587 22.29 -2.35 -5.71
C TYR A 587 22.46 -0.88 -6.06
N CYS A 588 21.89 -0.52 -7.19
CA CYS A 588 21.65 0.86 -7.60
C CYS A 588 20.22 0.95 -8.10
N ALA A 589 19.41 1.78 -7.47
CA ALA A 589 18.04 2.08 -7.90
C ALA A 589 17.99 3.44 -8.60
N ASP A 590 17.08 3.56 -9.57
CA ASP A 590 16.88 4.74 -10.42
C ASP A 590 18.20 5.27 -11.01
N ILE A 591 18.92 4.41 -11.73
CA ILE A 591 20.26 4.67 -12.26
C ILE A 591 20.32 5.98 -13.06
N PHE A 592 19.23 6.33 -13.76
CA PHE A 592 19.14 7.50 -14.64
C PHE A 592 18.45 8.71 -14.00
N GLU A 593 17.98 8.61 -12.74
CA GLU A 593 17.27 9.68 -12.02
C GLU A 593 16.00 10.14 -12.76
N THR A 594 15.22 9.20 -13.26
CA THR A 594 14.02 9.44 -14.10
C THR A 594 12.72 8.90 -13.49
N ALA A 595 12.77 8.37 -12.26
CA ALA A 595 11.60 7.82 -11.58
C ALA A 595 10.61 8.90 -11.13
N GLN A 596 11.10 10.11 -10.83
CA GLN A 596 10.29 11.19 -10.31
C GLN A 596 9.28 11.67 -11.35
N ILE A 597 8.03 11.83 -10.90
CA ILE A 597 6.96 12.43 -11.69
C ILE A 597 6.90 13.90 -11.32
N ASN A 598 7.04 14.78 -12.31
CA ASN A 598 6.94 16.23 -12.16
C ASN A 598 5.57 16.69 -12.68
N PRO A 599 4.52 16.74 -11.81
CA PRO A 599 3.19 17.10 -12.24
C PRO A 599 3.11 18.58 -12.59
N TYR A 600 2.23 18.91 -13.50
CA TYR A 600 1.91 20.30 -13.82
C TYR A 600 0.41 20.48 -13.97
N ILE A 601 -0.06 21.73 -13.80
CA ILE A 601 -1.43 22.14 -14.09
C ILE A 601 -1.38 23.20 -15.18
N ASN A 602 -2.16 22.98 -16.24
CA ASN A 602 -2.44 23.98 -17.26
C ASN A 602 -3.90 23.78 -17.70
N PHE A 603 -4.81 24.23 -16.85
CA PHE A 603 -6.22 23.94 -17.03
C PHE A 603 -7.10 25.11 -16.58
N LYS A 604 -7.93 25.67 -17.50
CA LYS A 604 -8.92 26.71 -17.21
C LYS A 604 -8.41 27.86 -16.34
N GLY A 605 -7.23 28.40 -16.69
CA GLY A 605 -6.63 29.53 -15.99
C GLY A 605 -5.74 29.15 -14.79
N GLN A 606 -5.81 27.93 -14.30
CA GLN A 606 -4.88 27.40 -13.30
C GLN A 606 -3.55 27.03 -13.97
N ARG A 607 -2.42 27.52 -13.44
CA ARG A 607 -1.08 27.22 -13.98
C ARG A 607 -0.09 27.00 -12.88
N LEU A 608 0.49 25.82 -12.88
CA LEU A 608 1.51 25.39 -11.93
C LEU A 608 2.45 24.39 -12.61
N ASP A 609 3.73 24.59 -12.48
CA ASP A 609 4.76 23.62 -12.85
C ASP A 609 5.55 23.24 -11.60
N MET A 610 5.81 21.94 -11.40
CA MET A 610 6.58 21.42 -10.28
C MET A 610 7.71 20.54 -10.80
N ASP A 611 8.94 20.85 -10.39
CA ASP A 611 10.12 20.03 -10.64
C ASP A 611 10.72 19.55 -9.32
N MET A 612 10.66 18.24 -9.10
CA MET A 612 11.11 17.61 -7.87
C MET A 612 12.37 16.79 -8.14
N SER A 613 13.35 16.91 -7.23
CA SER A 613 14.59 16.15 -7.34
C SER A 613 14.36 14.64 -7.33
N SER A 614 15.08 13.95 -8.20
CA SER A 614 15.26 12.49 -8.16
C SER A 614 16.73 12.19 -7.91
N TYR A 615 17.01 11.30 -6.98
CA TYR A 615 18.35 10.86 -6.67
C TYR A 615 18.44 9.35 -6.82
N ARG A 616 19.48 8.88 -7.52
CA ARG A 616 19.78 7.45 -7.54
C ARG A 616 20.20 6.98 -6.15
N HIS A 617 19.86 5.76 -5.82
CA HIS A 617 20.20 5.12 -4.57
C HIS A 617 21.25 4.03 -4.80
N PHE A 618 22.37 4.11 -4.09
CA PHE A 618 23.35 3.02 -4.02
C PHE A 618 23.24 2.36 -2.66
N GLY A 619 23.18 1.05 -2.64
CA GLY A 619 23.10 0.36 -1.37
C GLY A 619 23.89 -0.92 -1.30
N VAL A 620 24.21 -1.27 -0.05
CA VAL A 620 24.82 -2.54 0.33
C VAL A 620 23.97 -3.15 1.42
N SER A 621 23.49 -4.38 1.22
CA SER A 621 22.85 -5.14 2.29
C SER A 621 23.60 -6.42 2.60
N PHE A 622 23.58 -6.81 3.86
CA PHE A 622 24.13 -8.06 4.34
C PHE A 622 23.14 -8.76 5.26
N SER A 623 22.93 -10.06 5.04
CA SER A 623 22.15 -10.89 5.95
C SER A 623 22.92 -12.14 6.34
N TYR A 624 22.68 -12.61 7.57
CA TYR A 624 23.19 -13.87 8.08
C TYR A 624 22.11 -14.64 8.81
N ALA A 625 21.76 -15.82 8.28
CA ALA A 625 20.81 -16.75 8.88
C ALA A 625 21.51 -17.78 9.77
N PHE A 626 21.00 -17.99 10.99
CA PHE A 626 21.57 -18.91 11.97
C PHE A 626 20.52 -19.87 12.54
N GLY A 627 20.99 -20.90 13.25
CA GLY A 627 20.18 -21.96 13.83
C GLY A 627 20.15 -23.23 12.99
N ASN A 628 19.35 -24.22 13.40
CA ASN A 628 19.19 -25.48 12.68
C ASN A 628 18.26 -25.33 11.48
N TYR A 629 18.64 -24.48 10.54
CA TYR A 629 17.97 -24.36 9.26
C TYR A 629 18.32 -25.58 8.41
N LYS A 630 17.49 -26.61 8.48
CA LYS A 630 17.43 -27.65 7.45
C LYS A 630 16.56 -27.08 6.34
N GLU A 631 17.14 -26.80 5.20
CA GLU A 631 16.40 -26.57 3.98
C GLU A 631 15.53 -27.82 3.75
N LYS A 632 14.25 -27.75 4.10
CA LYS A 632 13.31 -28.80 3.72
C LYS A 632 13.25 -28.75 2.21
N GLU A 633 13.78 -29.80 1.55
CA GLU A 633 13.32 -30.10 0.22
C GLU A 633 11.82 -30.22 0.29
N HIS A 634 11.10 -29.20 -0.19
CA HIS A 634 9.67 -29.31 -0.38
C HIS A 634 9.49 -30.45 -1.34
N LYS A 635 8.97 -31.58 -0.86
CA LYS A 635 8.44 -32.62 -1.73
C LYS A 635 7.59 -31.86 -2.75
N LYS A 636 7.93 -32.00 -4.04
CA LYS A 636 7.09 -31.50 -5.13
C LYS A 636 5.68 -31.82 -4.73
N VAL A 637 4.85 -30.81 -4.52
CA VAL A 637 3.41 -31.03 -4.38
C VAL A 637 3.06 -31.73 -5.68
N ASP A 638 2.67 -32.99 -5.56
CA ASP A 638 2.30 -33.80 -6.70
C ASP A 638 1.02 -33.19 -7.29
N THR A 639 1.21 -32.26 -8.20
CA THR A 639 0.14 -31.60 -8.92
C THR A 639 -0.59 -32.58 -9.85
N SER A 640 -0.06 -33.80 -10.04
CA SER A 640 -0.69 -34.84 -10.85
C SER A 640 -2.04 -35.29 -10.28
N ARG A 641 -2.27 -35.15 -8.96
CA ARG A 641 -3.55 -35.42 -8.31
C ARG A 641 -4.55 -34.26 -8.36
N PHE A 642 -4.11 -33.05 -8.66
CA PHE A 642 -4.99 -31.87 -8.82
C PHE A 642 -5.44 -31.67 -10.29
N LEU A 643 -4.94 -32.49 -11.22
CA LEU A 643 -5.10 -32.35 -12.65
C LEU A 643 -5.61 -33.63 -13.33
N LYS A 644 -6.31 -34.53 -12.62
CA LYS A 644 -7.05 -35.63 -13.22
C LYS A 644 -8.53 -35.35 -13.26
#